data_566c4313c27dc4304a213c931f3f0eeb
#
_entry.id   566c4313c27dc4304a213c931f3f0eeb
#
_cell.length_a   1.000
_cell.length_b   1.000
_cell.length_c   1.000
_cell.angle_alpha   90.00
_cell.angle_beta   90.00
_cell.angle_gamma   90.00
#
_symmetry.space_group_name_H-M   'P 1'
#
loop_
_entity.id
_entity.type
_entity.pdbx_description
1 polymer ?
#
loop_
_entity_poly.entity_id
_entity_poly.type
_entity_poly.pdbx_seq_one_letter_code
_entity_poly.pdbx_strand_id
1 'polypeptide(L)'
;MKRPFLQTRRLAGAALVAGALAAPLAAQPPVVTKIEPPNWWAGHSINPVRLLIRGQHLASAKLACPAALSCGAAKVNEGGTYVFADVRVPAATKPGAYPIRVRTPAGEARFDFTVSAPLPRAGRFAGFDANDVLYLIMPDRFANGDPSNDSPAKSPGLIDRTKGRYYHGGDIAGVRQKLPYLKSLGVTAIWMTPIYDNNDKINEVERFDGQAVTDYHGYGAVDFYGVDEHLGTMDEYRALVDDAHKLGIKIVKDMVANHTGPYHPWVTDAPTPSWHNGTKANHLSNTWQGWALADPYSTDNTRRATLDGWFGGFLPDLNQNDPEVARYITQNTLWWVGMTGVDGIRQDTWQYVPRSYWKPWMAAIKREYPTLRVVGETFDGDPSVIAFHLDGTTGWDMIKTGVDYQFDFPVHFGIRDVFARRGSIRNLAMVVARDHIYADPNRLSPFLGNHDVERFMNERGATVEGLKLAATFLLTARGIPLLYYGDEIAIPGGRDPDNRRTIPGGWRGDARDAFTAAGRTADEQAVWAHTQKLLTLRAERAELRGGRTKHLVVEDQLYVYQRGATVIAINNDTAAVDARIPLGVIGADLLGVCGKPETWGKGMTVRVPKRSGCIFPVISEAVPGPPFGVTGDRRMHRDFPSQYVAARHVEVWLPPGYSANTAARYPVLYMHDGQNVFDPATSYTGVDWAIDETMTSLIAAGRVRPAIVVGVWNTPKRFEEYMPQKAVPAGDSMMAVPGRKMSTAGVISDAYLKFLVTELKPFIDKTYRTKTGPADTFTMGSSMGGLISCYAVAEYPQVFGGAGCVSTHWPLADGSMIDYLRRTMPDPGTHRLYFDHGTATLDAMYGPYQQRADSAIRSAGYTDGVNLLTRVIDGAEHNERAWRERIAVPIRFLLGTTR
;
A
#
# COMPACT_ATOMS: atom_id res chain seq x y z
N MET A 1 -32.52 -47.15 52.98
CA MET A 1 -33.24 -47.52 54.17
C MET A 1 -34.30 -46.47 54.50
N LYS A 2 -35.52 -46.85 54.55
CA LYS A 2 -36.66 -46.33 55.29
C LYS A 2 -37.09 -44.88 55.10
N ARG A 3 -38.17 -44.73 54.34
CA ARG A 3 -39.23 -43.70 54.58
C ARG A 3 -39.90 -43.90 55.96
N PRO A 4 -40.54 -42.87 56.47
CA PRO A 4 -41.99 -43.08 56.62
C PRO A 4 -42.89 -41.93 56.20
N PHE A 5 -44.05 -42.27 55.75
CA PHE A 5 -45.32 -41.55 55.55
C PHE A 5 -45.81 -40.83 56.78
N LEU A 6 -46.61 -39.77 56.64
CA LEU A 6 -47.75 -39.34 57.43
C LEU A 6 -48.51 -38.24 56.68
N GLN A 7 -49.60 -38.58 56.11
CA GLN A 7 -51.06 -38.38 56.48
C GLN A 7 -51.57 -36.90 56.43
N THR A 8 -52.45 -36.79 55.48
CA THR A 8 -53.40 -35.71 55.19
C THR A 8 -54.28 -35.26 56.38
N ARG A 9 -54.51 -33.92 56.49
CA ARG A 9 -55.77 -33.35 57.01
C ARG A 9 -56.26 -32.27 56.07
N ARG A 10 -57.46 -32.49 55.53
CA ARG A 10 -58.26 -31.50 54.79
C ARG A 10 -58.88 -30.54 55.77
N LEU A 11 -58.77 -29.24 55.56
CA LEU A 11 -59.65 -28.21 56.09
C LEU A 11 -60.19 -27.42 54.90
N ALA A 12 -61.46 -27.42 54.74
CA ALA A 12 -62.22 -26.63 53.79
C ALA A 12 -62.27 -25.20 54.30
N GLY A 13 -61.70 -24.28 53.54
CA GLY A 13 -61.74 -22.82 53.70
C GLY A 13 -62.39 -22.20 52.51
N ALA A 14 -63.51 -21.53 52.66
CA ALA A 14 -64.23 -20.84 51.62
C ALA A 14 -63.33 -19.74 50.98
N ALA A 15 -63.09 -19.80 49.70
CA ALA A 15 -62.44 -18.73 48.96
C ALA A 15 -63.45 -17.64 48.60
N LEU A 16 -63.31 -16.51 49.22
CA LEU A 16 -63.89 -15.25 48.74
C LEU A 16 -63.02 -14.83 47.55
N VAL A 17 -63.51 -14.92 46.31
CA VAL A 17 -62.95 -14.31 45.11
C VAL A 17 -63.24 -12.84 45.20
N ALA A 18 -62.31 -12.05 45.74
CA ALA A 18 -62.21 -10.61 45.49
C ALA A 18 -61.66 -10.38 44.06
N GLY A 19 -62.56 -10.17 43.14
CA GLY A 19 -62.21 -9.66 41.79
C GLY A 19 -61.61 -8.26 41.97
N ALA A 20 -60.28 -8.17 42.04
CA ALA A 20 -59.58 -6.92 41.81
C ALA A 20 -59.80 -6.58 40.34
N LEU A 21 -60.72 -5.71 40.01
CA LEU A 21 -60.76 -4.96 38.77
C LEU A 21 -59.41 -4.19 38.70
N ALA A 22 -58.39 -4.73 37.95
CA ALA A 22 -57.25 -3.96 37.55
C ALA A 22 -57.76 -2.77 36.72
N ALA A 23 -57.85 -1.60 37.31
CA ALA A 23 -58.07 -0.39 36.53
C ALA A 23 -57.08 -0.34 35.45
N PRO A 24 -57.44 -0.09 34.17
CA PRO A 24 -56.49 0.08 33.13
C PRO A 24 -55.54 1.21 33.55
N LEU A 25 -54.26 0.93 33.64
CA LEU A 25 -53.25 1.99 33.82
C LEU A 25 -53.51 3.03 32.74
N ALA A 26 -53.86 4.26 33.15
CA ALA A 26 -54.09 5.36 32.23
C ALA A 26 -52.85 5.48 31.34
N ALA A 27 -53.04 5.36 30.04
CA ALA A 27 -51.95 5.47 29.09
C ALA A 27 -51.22 6.82 29.30
N GLN A 28 -49.93 6.77 29.51
CA GLN A 28 -49.14 7.99 29.81
C GLN A 28 -48.85 8.77 28.53
N PRO A 29 -48.83 10.12 28.64
CA PRO A 29 -48.46 10.96 27.50
C PRO A 29 -47.08 10.61 26.95
N PRO A 30 -46.83 10.82 25.62
CA PRO A 30 -45.56 10.59 25.05
C PRO A 30 -44.51 11.56 25.63
N VAL A 31 -43.25 11.08 25.76
CA VAL A 31 -42.11 11.90 26.15
C VAL A 31 -41.06 11.73 25.06
N VAL A 32 -40.52 12.83 24.51
CA VAL A 32 -39.38 12.85 23.57
C VAL A 32 -38.14 13.21 24.35
N THR A 33 -37.13 12.34 24.31
CA THR A 33 -35.86 12.54 25.03
C THR A 33 -34.72 12.95 24.08
N LYS A 34 -34.78 12.53 22.82
CA LYS A 34 -33.74 12.83 21.82
C LYS A 34 -34.28 12.77 20.40
N ILE A 35 -33.73 13.59 19.51
CA ILE A 35 -33.99 13.56 18.06
C ILE A 35 -32.67 13.52 17.31
N GLU A 36 -32.57 12.68 16.27
CA GLU A 36 -31.36 12.47 15.49
C GLU A 36 -31.70 12.40 14.00
N PRO A 37 -31.13 13.25 13.16
CA PRO A 37 -30.26 14.39 13.49
C PRO A 37 -31.02 15.51 14.24
N PRO A 38 -30.31 16.30 15.08
CA PRO A 38 -30.95 17.36 15.87
C PRO A 38 -31.40 18.58 15.03
N ASN A 39 -30.82 18.74 13.85
CA ASN A 39 -31.13 19.79 12.88
C ASN A 39 -30.84 19.31 11.47
N TRP A 40 -31.36 20.04 10.47
CA TRP A 40 -31.06 19.81 9.06
C TRP A 40 -31.08 21.12 8.26
N TRP A 41 -30.86 21.05 6.94
CA TRP A 41 -30.78 22.24 6.07
C TRP A 41 -31.86 22.22 5.00
N ALA A 42 -32.36 23.41 4.65
CA ALA A 42 -33.16 23.60 3.44
C ALA A 42 -32.27 23.40 2.20
N GLY A 43 -32.81 22.73 1.18
CA GLY A 43 -32.09 22.51 -0.08
C GLY A 43 -31.00 21.45 -0.04
N HIS A 44 -30.84 20.72 1.06
CA HIS A 44 -29.89 19.63 1.15
C HIS A 44 -30.24 18.47 0.21
N SER A 45 -29.22 17.77 -0.31
CA SER A 45 -29.39 16.65 -1.26
C SER A 45 -30.15 15.45 -0.69
N ILE A 46 -30.12 15.25 0.63
CA ILE A 46 -31.01 14.33 1.34
C ILE A 46 -32.22 15.11 1.82
N ASN A 47 -33.34 14.94 1.12
CA ASN A 47 -34.62 15.53 1.46
C ASN A 47 -35.76 14.63 0.91
N PRO A 48 -36.55 13.97 1.79
CA PRO A 48 -36.71 14.20 3.22
C PRO A 48 -35.53 13.66 4.05
N VAL A 49 -35.26 14.33 5.19
CA VAL A 49 -34.40 13.81 6.24
C VAL A 49 -35.18 12.80 7.08
N ARG A 50 -34.55 11.69 7.45
CA ARG A 50 -35.13 10.66 8.32
C ARG A 50 -34.78 10.96 9.78
N LEU A 51 -35.75 11.28 10.61
CA LEU A 51 -35.54 11.46 12.04
C LEU A 51 -35.65 10.11 12.75
N LEU A 52 -34.73 9.84 13.67
CA LEU A 52 -34.82 8.86 14.73
C LEU A 52 -35.18 9.61 16.03
N ILE A 53 -36.39 9.42 16.53
CA ILE A 53 -36.90 10.08 17.72
C ILE A 53 -36.92 9.03 18.83
N ARG A 54 -36.15 9.26 19.89
CA ARG A 54 -36.15 8.44 21.10
C ARG A 54 -37.03 9.04 22.19
N GLY A 55 -37.69 8.18 22.94
CA GLY A 55 -38.54 8.65 24.01
C GLY A 55 -39.25 7.53 24.77
N GLN A 56 -40.33 7.85 25.45
CA GLN A 56 -41.16 6.92 26.17
C GLN A 56 -42.63 7.09 25.75
N HIS A 57 -43.39 6.02 25.83
CA HIS A 57 -44.87 6.00 25.54
C HIS A 57 -45.18 6.44 24.10
N LEU A 58 -44.30 6.09 23.14
CA LEU A 58 -44.43 6.48 21.73
C LEU A 58 -45.28 5.53 20.89
N ALA A 59 -45.88 4.49 21.51
CA ALA A 59 -46.75 3.56 20.80
C ALA A 59 -47.85 4.30 20.03
N SER A 60 -48.07 3.94 18.75
CA SER A 60 -49.02 4.60 17.83
C SER A 60 -48.73 6.09 17.56
N ALA A 61 -47.52 6.58 17.78
CA ALA A 61 -47.14 7.97 17.56
C ALA A 61 -47.38 8.40 16.10
N LYS A 62 -47.90 9.62 15.94
CA LYS A 62 -48.02 10.33 14.68
C LYS A 62 -47.36 11.68 14.81
N LEU A 63 -46.66 12.12 13.78
CA LEU A 63 -46.05 13.45 13.76
C LEU A 63 -46.99 14.47 13.11
N ALA A 64 -47.00 15.67 13.71
CA ALA A 64 -47.65 16.82 13.13
C ALA A 64 -46.63 17.97 12.97
N CYS A 65 -46.32 18.28 11.70
CA CYS A 65 -45.39 19.33 11.32
C CYS A 65 -46.11 20.69 11.19
N PRO A 66 -45.40 21.80 11.44
CA PRO A 66 -45.90 23.13 11.06
C PRO A 66 -45.92 23.27 9.51
N ALA A 67 -46.69 24.24 8.98
CA ALA A 67 -46.89 24.42 7.53
C ALA A 67 -45.61 24.59 6.70
N ALA A 68 -44.51 25.03 7.30
CA ALA A 68 -43.23 25.18 6.64
C ALA A 68 -42.47 23.85 6.39
N LEU A 69 -42.90 22.76 7.03
CA LEU A 69 -42.34 21.43 6.90
C LEU A 69 -43.45 20.42 6.56
N SER A 70 -43.09 19.26 6.06
CA SER A 70 -44.05 18.15 5.95
C SER A 70 -43.50 16.87 6.56
N CYS A 71 -44.29 16.25 7.43
CA CYS A 71 -43.98 14.96 8.05
C CYS A 71 -44.61 13.82 7.25
N GLY A 72 -43.80 12.79 6.97
CA GLY A 72 -44.29 11.50 6.47
C GLY A 72 -44.90 10.63 7.56
N ALA A 73 -45.32 9.44 7.21
CA ALA A 73 -45.85 8.46 8.16
C ALA A 73 -44.77 8.08 9.18
N ALA A 74 -45.15 8.01 10.45
CA ALA A 74 -44.27 7.53 11.51
C ALA A 74 -44.26 5.98 11.57
N LYS A 75 -43.06 5.40 11.73
CA LYS A 75 -42.84 3.99 12.03
C LYS A 75 -42.33 3.89 13.46
N VAL A 76 -43.09 3.24 14.32
CA VAL A 76 -42.74 3.06 15.74
C VAL A 76 -42.16 1.67 15.92
N ASN A 77 -41.11 1.52 16.74
CA ASN A 77 -40.59 0.21 17.11
C ASN A 77 -41.54 -0.55 18.05
N GLU A 78 -41.32 -1.85 18.21
CA GLU A 78 -42.18 -2.68 19.05
C GLU A 78 -42.24 -2.25 20.51
N GLY A 79 -41.10 -1.75 21.03
CA GLY A 79 -41.01 -1.24 22.41
C GLY A 79 -41.72 0.11 22.67
N GLY A 80 -42.14 0.80 21.61
CA GLY A 80 -42.72 2.14 21.76
C GLY A 80 -41.72 3.19 22.28
N THR A 81 -40.43 2.96 22.05
CA THR A 81 -39.31 3.79 22.52
C THR A 81 -38.63 4.59 21.38
N TYR A 82 -38.83 4.19 20.12
CA TYR A 82 -38.31 4.87 18.97
C TYR A 82 -39.36 5.11 17.90
N VAL A 83 -39.26 6.26 17.25
CA VAL A 83 -40.07 6.62 16.09
C VAL A 83 -39.17 7.05 14.94
N PHE A 84 -39.32 6.41 13.79
CA PHE A 84 -38.73 6.86 12.53
C PHE A 84 -39.77 7.70 11.77
N ALA A 85 -39.37 8.88 11.32
CA ALA A 85 -40.22 9.76 10.54
C ALA A 85 -39.42 10.55 9.49
N ASP A 86 -39.96 10.60 8.30
CA ASP A 86 -39.41 11.46 7.26
C ASP A 86 -39.93 12.88 7.43
N VAL A 87 -39.01 13.86 7.46
CA VAL A 87 -39.33 15.29 7.50
C VAL A 87 -38.78 15.94 6.22
N ARG A 88 -39.68 16.45 5.40
CA ARG A 88 -39.32 17.21 4.21
C ARG A 88 -39.13 18.69 4.59
N VAL A 89 -37.96 19.22 4.27
CA VAL A 89 -37.61 20.63 4.43
C VAL A 89 -37.61 21.29 3.06
N PRO A 90 -38.64 22.03 2.67
CA PRO A 90 -38.68 22.74 1.38
C PRO A 90 -37.49 23.69 1.22
N ALA A 91 -37.00 23.89 -0.02
CA ALA A 91 -35.81 24.72 -0.30
C ALA A 91 -35.98 26.18 0.13
N ALA A 92 -37.23 26.67 0.18
CA ALA A 92 -37.56 28.03 0.60
C ALA A 92 -37.70 28.18 2.13
N THR A 93 -37.56 27.11 2.91
CA THR A 93 -37.69 27.15 4.37
C THR A 93 -36.53 27.97 4.95
N LYS A 94 -36.86 28.99 5.73
CA LYS A 94 -35.87 29.86 6.39
C LYS A 94 -35.23 29.15 7.56
N PRO A 95 -33.95 29.45 7.88
CA PRO A 95 -33.35 28.97 9.13
C PRO A 95 -34.16 29.42 10.34
N GLY A 96 -34.29 28.50 11.34
CA GLY A 96 -35.06 28.74 12.56
C GLY A 96 -35.55 27.45 13.20
N ALA A 97 -36.21 27.59 14.36
CA ALA A 97 -36.80 26.45 15.10
C ALA A 97 -38.25 26.24 14.65
N TYR A 98 -38.58 25.00 14.34
CA TYR A 98 -39.92 24.58 13.88
C TYR A 98 -40.51 23.54 14.82
N PRO A 99 -41.62 23.87 15.52
CA PRO A 99 -42.22 22.95 16.50
C PRO A 99 -42.87 21.75 15.81
N ILE A 100 -42.37 20.57 16.06
CA ILE A 100 -42.97 19.31 15.63
C ILE A 100 -43.64 18.67 16.86
N ARG A 101 -44.85 18.13 16.68
CA ARG A 101 -45.61 17.48 17.72
C ARG A 101 -45.69 16.00 17.46
N VAL A 102 -45.47 15.20 18.54
CA VAL A 102 -45.67 13.76 18.58
C VAL A 102 -46.96 13.48 19.31
N ARG A 103 -47.94 12.91 18.61
CA ARG A 103 -49.27 12.65 19.14
C ARG A 103 -49.48 11.15 19.31
N THR A 104 -49.95 10.75 20.47
CA THR A 104 -50.46 9.41 20.75
C THR A 104 -51.90 9.50 21.28
N PRO A 105 -52.62 8.42 21.40
CA PRO A 105 -53.95 8.44 22.05
C PRO A 105 -53.95 8.98 23.47
N ALA A 106 -52.82 8.94 24.19
CA ALA A 106 -52.67 9.38 25.55
C ALA A 106 -52.30 10.87 25.71
N GLY A 107 -51.91 11.54 24.64
CA GLY A 107 -51.50 12.93 24.72
C GLY A 107 -50.52 13.37 23.61
N GLU A 108 -49.88 14.48 23.83
CA GLU A 108 -48.97 15.10 22.90
C GLU A 108 -47.65 15.53 23.59
N ALA A 109 -46.52 15.30 22.90
CA ALA A 109 -45.22 15.90 23.21
C ALA A 109 -44.81 16.84 22.08
N ARG A 110 -44.01 17.84 22.40
CA ARG A 110 -43.45 18.81 21.43
C ARG A 110 -41.95 18.85 21.52
N PHE A 111 -41.28 18.97 20.34
CA PHE A 111 -39.88 19.33 20.26
C PHE A 111 -39.67 20.36 19.11
N ASP A 112 -38.63 21.16 19.25
CA ASP A 112 -38.28 22.12 18.18
C ASP A 112 -37.22 21.49 17.28
N PHE A 113 -37.56 21.32 15.98
CA PHE A 113 -36.63 20.86 14.95
C PHE A 113 -36.01 22.09 14.30
N THR A 114 -34.68 22.20 14.37
CA THR A 114 -33.94 23.34 13.84
C THR A 114 -33.62 23.13 12.36
N VAL A 115 -34.02 24.08 11.52
CA VAL A 115 -33.50 24.25 10.16
C VAL A 115 -32.32 25.22 10.24
N SER A 116 -31.11 24.72 9.97
CA SER A 116 -29.86 25.47 10.07
C SER A 116 -29.54 26.24 8.78
N ALA A 117 -28.86 27.36 8.92
CA ALA A 117 -28.22 28.00 7.78
C ALA A 117 -27.00 27.18 7.31
N PRO A 118 -26.83 26.95 6.02
CA PRO A 118 -25.64 26.25 5.53
C PRO A 118 -24.39 27.10 5.74
N LEU A 119 -23.26 26.43 6.05
CA LEU A 119 -21.98 27.13 6.09
C LEU A 119 -21.56 27.62 4.70
N PRO A 120 -20.87 28.77 4.61
CA PRO A 120 -20.26 29.22 3.38
C PRO A 120 -19.31 28.16 2.81
N ARG A 121 -19.40 27.88 1.50
CA ARG A 121 -18.54 26.85 0.88
C ARG A 121 -17.11 27.33 0.60
N ALA A 122 -16.91 28.66 0.50
CA ALA A 122 -15.59 29.23 0.27
C ALA A 122 -14.62 28.88 1.42
N GLY A 123 -13.50 28.23 1.10
CA GLY A 123 -12.48 27.83 2.07
C GLY A 123 -12.83 26.63 2.95
N ARG A 124 -13.94 25.92 2.66
CA ARG A 124 -14.39 24.72 3.39
C ARG A 124 -14.67 23.57 2.45
N PHE A 125 -14.71 22.36 2.96
CA PHE A 125 -14.99 21.13 2.18
C PHE A 125 -13.99 20.92 1.02
N ALA A 126 -12.76 21.45 1.15
CA ALA A 126 -11.83 21.59 0.04
C ALA A 126 -11.23 20.24 -0.45
N GLY A 127 -11.32 19.21 0.38
CA GLY A 127 -10.63 17.94 0.14
C GLY A 127 -9.14 18.06 0.46
N PHE A 128 -8.46 16.92 0.47
CA PHE A 128 -7.02 16.81 0.63
C PHE A 128 -6.46 15.87 -0.46
N ASP A 129 -5.18 16.01 -0.80
CA ASP A 129 -4.54 15.22 -1.84
C ASP A 129 -3.03 15.09 -1.61
N ALA A 130 -2.27 14.64 -2.60
CA ALA A 130 -0.82 14.44 -2.50
C ALA A 130 -0.03 15.74 -2.20
N ASN A 131 -0.66 16.92 -2.31
CA ASN A 131 -0.06 18.20 -1.88
C ASN A 131 -0.09 18.36 -0.37
N ASP A 132 -0.88 17.56 0.33
CA ASP A 132 -1.02 17.63 1.77
C ASP A 132 -0.11 16.64 2.49
N VAL A 133 0.12 16.95 3.77
CA VAL A 133 0.72 16.08 4.76
C VAL A 133 -0.26 16.00 5.92
N LEU A 134 -0.77 14.80 6.17
CA LEU A 134 -1.64 14.53 7.30
C LEU A 134 -0.84 14.50 8.60
N TYR A 135 -1.43 15.01 9.66
CA TYR A 135 -0.87 14.91 11.01
C TYR A 135 -1.96 14.38 11.95
N LEU A 136 -1.78 13.15 12.45
CA LEU A 136 -2.71 12.50 13.35
C LEU A 136 -2.52 13.01 14.78
N ILE A 137 -3.61 13.47 15.38
CA ILE A 137 -3.68 13.92 16.78
C ILE A 137 -4.71 13.09 17.54
N MET A 138 -4.34 12.61 18.72
CA MET A 138 -5.29 12.25 19.77
C MET A 138 -5.47 13.47 20.68
N PRO A 139 -6.63 14.15 20.66
CA PRO A 139 -6.82 15.40 21.41
C PRO A 139 -6.47 15.26 22.89
N ASP A 140 -6.97 14.22 23.54
CA ASP A 140 -6.71 13.92 24.96
C ASP A 140 -5.21 13.80 25.32
N ARG A 141 -4.35 13.53 24.34
CA ARG A 141 -2.89 13.27 24.53
C ARG A 141 -1.99 14.39 24.02
N PHE A 142 -2.55 15.40 23.37
CA PHE A 142 -1.78 16.41 22.66
C PHE A 142 -1.49 17.64 23.50
N ALA A 143 -2.54 18.32 23.93
CA ALA A 143 -2.41 19.49 24.80
C ALA A 143 -3.73 19.81 25.51
N ASN A 144 -3.64 20.26 26.78
CA ASN A 144 -4.75 20.74 27.56
C ASN A 144 -4.87 22.27 27.42
N GLY A 145 -5.92 22.72 26.77
CA GLY A 145 -6.20 24.14 26.52
C GLY A 145 -7.23 24.73 27.44
N ASP A 146 -8.12 23.90 28.00
CA ASP A 146 -9.15 24.28 28.95
C ASP A 146 -9.24 23.32 30.15
N PRO A 147 -8.51 23.54 31.23
CA PRO A 147 -8.56 22.68 32.41
C PRO A 147 -9.94 22.60 33.10
N SER A 148 -10.93 23.40 32.68
CA SER A 148 -12.27 23.34 33.29
C SER A 148 -13.08 22.13 32.79
N ASN A 149 -12.71 21.54 31.64
CA ASN A 149 -13.33 20.33 31.09
C ASN A 149 -12.62 19.03 31.50
N ASP A 150 -11.56 19.09 32.30
CA ASP A 150 -10.81 17.91 32.76
C ASP A 150 -11.69 16.92 33.56
N SER A 151 -12.62 17.43 34.37
CA SER A 151 -13.50 16.61 35.22
C SER A 151 -14.95 17.11 35.16
N PRO A 152 -15.64 16.86 34.03
CA PRO A 152 -17.02 17.29 33.87
C PRO A 152 -17.93 16.66 34.90
N ALA A 153 -18.97 17.42 35.30
CA ALA A 153 -19.94 16.93 36.31
C ALA A 153 -20.72 15.69 35.83
N LYS A 154 -20.85 15.51 34.52
CA LYS A 154 -21.54 14.36 33.90
C LYS A 154 -20.71 13.09 34.00
N SER A 155 -19.42 13.18 33.89
CA SER A 155 -18.45 12.07 33.86
C SER A 155 -17.29 12.22 34.87
N PRO A 156 -17.59 12.29 36.18
CA PRO A 156 -16.57 12.55 37.21
C PRO A 156 -15.60 11.39 37.40
N GLY A 157 -14.32 11.70 37.68
CA GLY A 157 -13.34 10.69 38.09
C GLY A 157 -12.73 9.86 36.98
N LEU A 158 -12.89 10.27 35.72
CA LEU A 158 -12.32 9.58 34.56
C LEU A 158 -10.94 10.09 34.16
N ILE A 159 -10.47 11.20 34.75
CA ILE A 159 -9.16 11.76 34.48
C ILE A 159 -8.10 11.22 35.44
N ASP A 160 -6.99 10.69 34.90
CA ASP A 160 -5.79 10.30 35.64
C ASP A 160 -4.59 10.14 34.73
N ARG A 161 -3.72 11.15 34.64
CA ARG A 161 -2.51 11.13 33.78
C ARG A 161 -1.49 10.05 34.16
N THR A 162 -1.61 9.44 35.32
CA THR A 162 -0.72 8.34 35.74
C THR A 162 -1.17 6.98 35.20
N LYS A 163 -2.38 6.90 34.68
CA LYS A 163 -2.96 5.69 34.10
C LYS A 163 -3.11 5.85 32.58
N GLY A 164 -2.39 5.02 31.83
CA GLY A 164 -2.35 5.11 30.37
C GLY A 164 -3.69 5.04 29.65
N ARG A 165 -4.73 4.40 30.25
CA ARG A 165 -6.06 4.24 29.65
C ARG A 165 -7.15 5.06 30.33
N TYR A 166 -6.77 6.19 30.94
CA TYR A 166 -7.67 7.20 31.48
C TYR A 166 -7.57 8.48 30.65
N TYR A 167 -8.53 9.37 30.75
CA TYR A 167 -8.38 10.70 30.19
C TYR A 167 -7.20 11.42 30.81
N HIS A 168 -6.47 12.17 30.00
CA HIS A 168 -5.32 12.99 30.41
C HIS A 168 -5.64 14.49 30.38
N GLY A 169 -6.82 14.87 29.88
CA GLY A 169 -7.32 16.24 29.86
C GLY A 169 -6.83 17.07 28.68
N GLY A 170 -6.27 16.47 27.64
CA GLY A 170 -6.05 17.18 26.38
C GLY A 170 -7.37 17.36 25.62
N ASP A 171 -7.52 18.48 24.90
CA ASP A 171 -8.80 18.92 24.37
C ASP A 171 -8.71 19.66 23.04
N ILE A 172 -9.87 20.00 22.47
CA ILE A 172 -9.98 20.77 21.22
C ILE A 172 -9.35 22.16 21.36
N ALA A 173 -9.46 22.79 22.53
CA ALA A 173 -8.86 24.11 22.79
C ALA A 173 -7.33 24.03 22.78
N GLY A 174 -6.74 22.98 23.33
CA GLY A 174 -5.31 22.73 23.30
C GLY A 174 -4.79 22.47 21.90
N VAL A 175 -5.49 21.66 21.11
CA VAL A 175 -5.15 21.48 19.68
C VAL A 175 -5.17 22.83 18.95
N ARG A 176 -6.21 23.65 19.18
CA ARG A 176 -6.35 24.98 18.57
C ARG A 176 -5.19 25.92 18.96
N GLN A 177 -4.77 25.90 20.23
CA GLN A 177 -3.62 26.71 20.71
C GLN A 177 -2.29 26.29 20.07
N LYS A 178 -2.14 25.02 19.65
CA LYS A 178 -0.93 24.49 19.02
C LYS A 178 -0.94 24.55 17.49
N LEU A 179 -1.96 25.12 16.83
CA LEU A 179 -1.98 25.33 15.37
C LEU A 179 -0.74 26.07 14.84
N PRO A 180 -0.20 27.12 15.49
CA PRO A 180 1.03 27.77 15.04
C PRO A 180 2.25 26.84 15.03
N TYR A 181 2.36 25.93 16.01
CA TYR A 181 3.41 24.92 16.03
C TYR A 181 3.30 23.99 14.82
N LEU A 182 2.11 23.45 14.55
CA LEU A 182 1.87 22.57 13.41
C LEU A 182 2.14 23.27 12.08
N LYS A 183 1.74 24.53 11.95
CA LYS A 183 2.08 25.35 10.79
C LYS A 183 3.59 25.55 10.64
N SER A 184 4.32 25.81 11.72
CA SER A 184 5.77 26.00 11.70
C SER A 184 6.53 24.74 11.33
N LEU A 185 5.99 23.55 11.66
CA LEU A 185 6.52 22.28 11.24
C LEU A 185 6.33 22.04 9.73
N GLY A 186 5.24 22.56 9.14
CA GLY A 186 4.89 22.37 7.74
C GLY A 186 3.70 21.43 7.50
N VAL A 187 2.92 21.15 8.55
CA VAL A 187 1.67 20.39 8.45
C VAL A 187 0.63 21.16 7.63
N THR A 188 -0.09 20.47 6.76
CA THR A 188 -1.13 21.07 5.89
C THR A 188 -2.51 20.50 6.14
N ALA A 189 -2.63 19.36 6.82
CA ALA A 189 -3.91 18.75 7.20
C ALA A 189 -3.80 18.04 8.55
N ILE A 190 -4.79 18.19 9.40
CA ILE A 190 -4.88 17.56 10.73
C ILE A 190 -6.00 16.52 10.68
N TRP A 191 -5.69 15.28 11.05
CA TRP A 191 -6.66 14.26 11.39
C TRP A 191 -6.67 14.08 12.91
N MET A 192 -7.84 14.26 13.54
CA MET A 192 -8.03 13.97 14.96
C MET A 192 -8.81 12.67 15.12
N THR A 193 -8.47 11.87 16.16
CA THR A 193 -9.31 10.73 16.57
C THR A 193 -10.75 11.17 16.87
N PRO A 194 -11.74 10.26 16.90
CA PRO A 194 -13.13 10.66 17.04
C PRO A 194 -13.38 11.50 18.30
N ILE A 195 -14.27 12.47 18.15
CA ILE A 195 -14.66 13.39 19.22
C ILE A 195 -16.12 13.17 19.65
N TYR A 196 -16.69 12.00 19.33
CA TYR A 196 -18.04 11.64 19.75
C TYR A 196 -18.17 11.58 21.26
N ASP A 197 -19.36 11.83 21.76
CA ASP A 197 -19.71 11.63 23.17
C ASP A 197 -19.58 10.15 23.53
N ASN A 198 -18.73 9.85 24.50
CA ASN A 198 -18.39 8.51 24.94
C ASN A 198 -19.04 8.21 26.29
N ASN A 199 -18.70 7.06 26.87
CA ASN A 199 -19.31 6.62 28.12
C ASN A 199 -18.88 7.48 29.31
N ASP A 200 -19.87 8.02 30.10
CA ASP A 200 -19.66 8.85 31.28
C ASP A 200 -19.13 8.09 32.52
N LYS A 201 -18.74 6.83 32.36
CA LYS A 201 -18.32 5.95 33.44
C LYS A 201 -17.14 5.10 33.03
N ILE A 202 -16.48 4.50 34.02
CA ILE A 202 -15.46 3.49 33.77
C ILE A 202 -16.05 2.39 32.88
N ASN A 203 -15.36 2.05 31.82
CA ASN A 203 -15.70 0.97 30.91
C ASN A 203 -15.23 -0.37 31.51
N GLU A 204 -16.18 -1.14 32.06
CA GLU A 204 -15.93 -2.44 32.70
C GLU A 204 -15.98 -3.60 31.68
N VAL A 205 -16.46 -3.33 30.48
CA VAL A 205 -16.59 -4.33 29.40
C VAL A 205 -15.28 -4.47 28.66
N GLU A 206 -14.68 -3.36 28.30
CA GLU A 206 -13.34 -3.33 27.76
C GLU A 206 -12.31 -3.37 28.90
N ARG A 207 -11.54 -4.45 28.96
CA ARG A 207 -10.47 -4.60 29.95
C ARG A 207 -9.14 -4.80 29.25
N PHE A 208 -8.16 -4.05 29.69
CA PHE A 208 -6.79 -4.22 29.24
C PHE A 208 -5.89 -4.61 30.40
N ASP A 209 -5.18 -5.72 30.29
CA ASP A 209 -4.38 -6.31 31.40
C ASP A 209 -5.19 -6.46 32.71
N GLY A 210 -6.49 -6.79 32.56
CA GLY A 210 -7.39 -6.95 33.68
C GLY A 210 -7.90 -5.66 34.33
N GLN A 211 -7.45 -4.49 33.86
CA GLN A 211 -7.88 -3.18 34.36
C GLN A 211 -9.05 -2.61 33.54
N ALA A 212 -9.99 -1.99 34.22
CA ALA A 212 -11.03 -1.19 33.60
C ALA A 212 -10.42 0.09 32.99
N VAL A 213 -11.03 0.62 31.94
CA VAL A 213 -10.51 1.73 31.13
C VAL A 213 -11.54 2.86 31.03
N THR A 214 -11.17 3.98 30.46
CA THR A 214 -12.09 5.00 29.96
C THR A 214 -12.09 5.00 28.44
N ASP A 215 -13.10 5.58 27.81
CA ASP A 215 -13.22 5.62 26.35
C ASP A 215 -12.53 6.87 25.75
N TYR A 216 -11.44 7.34 26.37
CA TYR A 216 -10.65 8.54 26.00
C TYR A 216 -10.23 8.60 24.53
N HIS A 217 -10.20 7.46 23.84
CA HIS A 217 -9.78 7.34 22.45
C HIS A 217 -10.87 7.77 21.45
N GLY A 218 -12.13 7.86 21.86
CA GLY A 218 -13.24 8.34 21.05
C GLY A 218 -13.97 7.30 20.19
N TYR A 219 -13.50 6.04 20.15
CA TYR A 219 -14.11 4.99 19.31
C TYR A 219 -15.29 4.26 19.99
N GLY A 220 -15.56 4.52 21.26
CA GLY A 220 -16.64 3.92 22.03
C GLY A 220 -17.92 4.76 22.10
N ALA A 221 -18.33 5.41 21.01
CA ALA A 221 -19.42 6.38 20.96
C ALA A 221 -20.72 5.87 21.59
N VAL A 222 -21.32 6.67 22.47
CA VAL A 222 -22.67 6.51 23.04
C VAL A 222 -23.65 7.54 22.48
N ASP A 223 -23.15 8.59 21.85
CA ASP A 223 -23.89 9.58 21.08
C ASP A 223 -23.11 10.01 19.83
N PHE A 224 -23.62 9.67 18.64
CA PHE A 224 -23.00 10.04 17.38
C PHE A 224 -23.23 11.49 16.94
N TYR A 225 -24.06 12.26 17.65
CA TYR A 225 -24.34 13.68 17.38
C TYR A 225 -23.81 14.62 18.47
N GLY A 226 -23.26 14.06 19.55
CA GLY A 226 -22.61 14.80 20.64
C GLY A 226 -21.10 14.94 20.43
N VAL A 227 -20.49 15.93 21.07
CA VAL A 227 -19.07 16.06 21.33
C VAL A 227 -18.82 15.65 22.77
N ASP A 228 -17.79 14.85 23.01
CA ASP A 228 -17.38 14.43 24.37
C ASP A 228 -17.01 15.65 25.22
N GLU A 229 -17.60 15.76 26.40
CA GLU A 229 -17.40 16.90 27.28
C GLU A 229 -16.00 17.04 27.85
N HIS A 230 -15.19 15.96 27.87
CA HIS A 230 -13.75 16.03 28.18
C HIS A 230 -12.93 16.66 27.06
N LEU A 231 -13.45 16.64 25.82
CA LEU A 231 -12.76 17.21 24.66
C LEU A 231 -13.24 18.62 24.32
N GLY A 232 -14.43 19.01 24.78
CA GLY A 232 -14.98 20.34 24.54
C GLY A 232 -16.39 20.33 23.94
N THR A 233 -16.66 21.32 23.09
CA THR A 233 -17.98 21.59 22.50
C THR A 233 -17.97 21.62 20.99
N MET A 234 -19.13 21.52 20.35
CA MET A 234 -19.30 21.70 18.91
C MET A 234 -18.82 23.09 18.43
N ASP A 235 -19.05 24.14 19.21
CA ASP A 235 -18.62 25.50 18.86
C ASP A 235 -17.09 25.65 18.92
N GLU A 236 -16.43 25.03 19.90
CA GLU A 236 -14.97 24.97 19.96
C GLU A 236 -14.38 24.18 18.79
N TYR A 237 -15.00 23.06 18.39
CA TYR A 237 -14.56 22.31 17.23
C TYR A 237 -14.69 23.13 15.94
N ARG A 238 -15.81 23.85 15.76
CA ARG A 238 -16.00 24.77 14.64
C ARG A 238 -14.96 25.89 14.65
N ALA A 239 -14.67 26.44 15.82
CA ALA A 239 -13.64 27.47 15.97
C ALA A 239 -12.25 26.94 15.63
N LEU A 240 -11.92 25.69 16.01
CA LEU A 240 -10.69 25.02 15.59
C LEU A 240 -10.62 24.91 14.05
N VAL A 241 -11.69 24.45 13.38
CA VAL A 241 -11.76 24.33 11.91
C VAL A 241 -11.53 25.69 11.25
N ASP A 242 -12.22 26.75 11.74
CA ASP A 242 -12.09 28.09 11.20
C ASP A 242 -10.68 28.69 11.38
N ASP A 243 -10.05 28.46 12.52
CA ASP A 243 -8.69 28.96 12.78
C ASP A 243 -7.62 28.12 12.01
N ALA A 244 -7.80 26.83 11.85
CA ALA A 244 -6.97 26.01 11.00
C ALA A 244 -7.01 26.50 9.54
N HIS A 245 -8.21 26.76 9.00
CA HIS A 245 -8.40 27.30 7.65
C HIS A 245 -7.72 28.65 7.44
N LYS A 246 -7.74 29.54 8.45
CA LYS A 246 -7.00 30.82 8.38
C LYS A 246 -5.50 30.63 8.23
N LEU A 247 -4.96 29.54 8.75
CA LEU A 247 -3.55 29.16 8.62
C LEU A 247 -3.27 28.31 7.37
N GLY A 248 -4.30 28.00 6.57
CA GLY A 248 -4.20 27.11 5.41
C GLY A 248 -3.97 25.65 5.81
N ILE A 249 -4.48 25.24 6.98
CA ILE A 249 -4.46 23.87 7.46
C ILE A 249 -5.86 23.29 7.31
N LYS A 250 -5.98 22.14 6.67
CA LYS A 250 -7.23 21.39 6.48
C LYS A 250 -7.54 20.53 7.70
N ILE A 251 -8.82 20.20 7.90
CA ILE A 251 -9.26 19.31 8.98
C ILE A 251 -9.93 18.08 8.37
N VAL A 252 -9.47 16.92 8.81
CA VAL A 252 -10.00 15.59 8.47
C VAL A 252 -10.69 15.02 9.71
N LYS A 253 -12.00 14.80 9.61
CA LYS A 253 -12.84 14.23 10.69
C LYS A 253 -12.73 12.73 10.69
N ASP A 254 -12.46 12.14 11.85
CA ASP A 254 -12.59 10.69 12.05
C ASP A 254 -14.06 10.29 12.22
N MET A 255 -14.50 9.27 11.51
CA MET A 255 -15.86 8.76 11.51
C MET A 255 -15.87 7.27 11.78
N VAL A 256 -16.80 6.82 12.63
CA VAL A 256 -17.03 5.42 12.95
C VAL A 256 -18.38 4.99 12.36
N ALA A 257 -18.36 3.99 11.49
CA ALA A 257 -19.59 3.45 10.86
C ALA A 257 -19.81 1.96 11.15
N ASN A 258 -18.81 1.29 11.71
CA ASN A 258 -18.81 -0.14 11.95
C ASN A 258 -19.54 -0.52 13.23
N HIS A 259 -19.36 0.22 14.32
CA HIS A 259 -19.80 -0.19 15.65
C HIS A 259 -20.22 0.99 16.53
N THR A 260 -20.86 0.66 17.65
CA THR A 260 -21.14 1.58 18.76
C THR A 260 -20.26 1.25 19.96
N GLY A 261 -20.17 2.14 20.93
CA GLY A 261 -19.66 1.78 22.26
C GLY A 261 -20.52 0.72 22.95
N PRO A 262 -19.97 -0.08 23.87
CA PRO A 262 -20.68 -1.16 24.55
C PRO A 262 -21.77 -0.65 25.51
N TYR A 263 -21.76 0.64 25.86
CA TYR A 263 -22.76 1.31 26.70
C TYR A 263 -23.75 2.16 25.90
N HIS A 264 -23.69 2.12 24.55
CA HIS A 264 -24.66 2.83 23.73
C HIS A 264 -26.09 2.35 24.09
N PRO A 265 -27.08 3.24 24.25
CA PRO A 265 -28.44 2.87 24.58
C PRO A 265 -29.06 1.79 23.67
N TRP A 266 -28.64 1.74 22.40
CA TRP A 266 -29.12 0.76 21.42
C TRP A 266 -28.73 -0.69 21.75
N VAL A 267 -27.75 -0.91 22.62
CA VAL A 267 -27.32 -2.26 23.02
C VAL A 267 -28.41 -2.98 23.82
N THR A 268 -29.23 -2.20 24.56
CA THR A 268 -30.34 -2.73 25.40
C THR A 268 -31.72 -2.42 24.82
N ASP A 269 -31.84 -1.39 24.01
CA ASP A 269 -33.08 -0.90 23.41
C ASP A 269 -32.79 -0.45 21.97
N ALA A 270 -32.76 -1.41 21.06
CA ALA A 270 -32.43 -1.16 19.65
C ALA A 270 -33.61 -0.55 18.89
N PRO A 271 -33.35 0.44 17.98
CA PRO A 271 -34.40 1.06 17.17
C PRO A 271 -35.13 0.08 16.23
N THR A 272 -34.41 -0.93 15.71
CA THR A 272 -34.96 -2.07 14.96
C THR A 272 -34.38 -3.37 15.50
N PRO A 273 -35.04 -4.52 15.32
CA PRO A 273 -34.48 -5.81 15.74
C PRO A 273 -33.17 -6.19 15.04
N SER A 274 -32.91 -5.62 13.85
CA SER A 274 -31.73 -5.85 13.04
C SER A 274 -30.70 -4.70 13.09
N TRP A 275 -30.79 -3.81 14.10
CA TRP A 275 -29.93 -2.63 14.23
C TRP A 275 -28.45 -2.98 14.39
N HIS A 276 -28.16 -4.01 15.18
CA HIS A 276 -26.85 -4.63 15.33
C HIS A 276 -26.82 -6.02 14.72
N ASN A 277 -25.65 -6.47 14.29
CA ASN A 277 -25.40 -7.86 13.96
C ASN A 277 -25.24 -8.67 15.27
N GLY A 278 -26.34 -9.26 15.71
CA GLY A 278 -26.41 -9.96 16.99
C GLY A 278 -26.88 -9.10 18.16
N THR A 279 -26.75 -9.65 19.36
CA THR A 279 -27.14 -9.02 20.63
C THR A 279 -26.03 -9.19 21.65
N LYS A 280 -26.10 -8.46 22.77
CA LYS A 280 -25.14 -8.63 23.88
C LYS A 280 -25.01 -10.08 24.35
N ALA A 281 -26.09 -10.87 24.31
CA ALA A 281 -26.08 -12.26 24.72
C ALA A 281 -25.64 -13.24 23.61
N ASN A 282 -25.78 -12.86 22.34
CA ASN A 282 -25.50 -13.75 21.21
C ASN A 282 -25.04 -12.93 19.99
N HIS A 283 -23.75 -12.91 19.76
CA HIS A 283 -23.10 -12.23 18.65
C HIS A 283 -21.85 -13.02 18.21
N LEU A 284 -21.41 -12.78 16.98
CA LEU A 284 -20.10 -13.22 16.51
C LEU A 284 -19.05 -12.24 17.01
N SER A 285 -17.85 -12.74 17.31
CA SER A 285 -16.67 -11.87 17.46
C SER A 285 -15.98 -11.68 16.12
N ASN A 286 -15.50 -10.49 15.84
CA ASN A 286 -14.71 -10.21 14.63
C ASN A 286 -13.47 -11.10 14.61
N THR A 287 -13.20 -11.73 13.48
CA THR A 287 -12.09 -12.68 13.33
C THR A 287 -10.78 -12.03 12.89
N TRP A 288 -10.75 -10.73 12.64
CA TRP A 288 -9.60 -9.97 12.16
C TRP A 288 -9.03 -10.45 10.80
N GLN A 289 -9.83 -11.24 10.05
CA GLN A 289 -9.41 -11.82 8.78
C GLN A 289 -9.83 -10.93 7.59
N GLY A 290 -9.40 -9.65 7.60
CA GLY A 290 -9.72 -8.70 6.53
C GLY A 290 -9.33 -9.19 5.13
N TRP A 291 -8.24 -9.94 5.02
CA TRP A 291 -7.81 -10.57 3.77
C TRP A 291 -8.88 -11.50 3.15
N ALA A 292 -9.69 -12.16 3.99
CA ALA A 292 -10.72 -13.08 3.54
C ALA A 292 -11.84 -12.38 2.74
N LEU A 293 -12.00 -11.08 2.92
CA LEU A 293 -12.95 -10.28 2.15
C LEU A 293 -12.46 -10.01 0.74
N ALA A 294 -11.15 -9.90 0.56
CA ALA A 294 -10.52 -9.73 -0.75
C ALA A 294 -10.33 -11.05 -1.51
N ASP A 295 -10.36 -12.19 -0.81
CA ASP A 295 -10.14 -13.52 -1.36
C ASP A 295 -11.42 -14.10 -2.00
N PRO A 296 -11.46 -14.39 -3.33
CA PRO A 296 -12.62 -14.97 -3.99
C PRO A 296 -12.94 -16.41 -3.52
N TYR A 297 -11.99 -17.10 -2.89
CA TYR A 297 -12.12 -18.49 -2.44
C TYR A 297 -12.56 -18.63 -0.98
N SER A 298 -12.61 -17.54 -0.23
CA SER A 298 -13.08 -17.55 1.17
C SER A 298 -14.53 -17.98 1.26
N THR A 299 -14.86 -18.73 2.33
CA THR A 299 -16.23 -19.16 2.59
C THR A 299 -17.10 -17.99 3.09
N ASP A 300 -18.42 -18.10 2.86
CA ASP A 300 -19.37 -17.09 3.38
C ASP A 300 -19.33 -16.98 4.91
N ASN A 301 -19.08 -18.09 5.62
CA ASN A 301 -18.94 -18.07 7.08
C ASN A 301 -17.73 -17.27 7.54
N THR A 302 -16.59 -17.40 6.85
CA THR A 302 -15.38 -16.62 7.16
C THR A 302 -15.62 -15.12 6.93
N ARG A 303 -16.26 -14.78 5.79
CA ARG A 303 -16.60 -13.38 5.48
C ARG A 303 -17.58 -12.81 6.49
N ARG A 304 -18.65 -13.57 6.83
CA ARG A 304 -19.65 -13.13 7.82
C ARG A 304 -19.03 -12.89 9.19
N ALA A 305 -18.19 -13.79 9.68
CA ALA A 305 -17.55 -13.62 10.97
C ALA A 305 -16.62 -12.38 11.01
N THR A 306 -16.10 -11.97 9.85
CA THR A 306 -15.30 -10.74 9.73
C THR A 306 -16.17 -9.48 9.60
N LEU A 307 -17.29 -9.54 8.85
CA LEU A 307 -18.17 -8.39 8.60
C LEU A 307 -19.21 -8.16 9.70
N ASP A 308 -19.81 -9.24 10.22
CA ASP A 308 -20.93 -9.16 11.16
C ASP A 308 -20.46 -9.37 12.62
N GLY A 309 -19.15 -9.55 12.83
CA GLY A 309 -18.59 -9.82 14.17
C GLY A 309 -18.34 -8.54 14.96
N TRP A 310 -18.73 -8.53 16.25
CA TRP A 310 -18.44 -7.42 17.14
C TRP A 310 -16.94 -7.19 17.27
N PHE A 311 -16.51 -5.97 17.01
CA PHE A 311 -15.10 -5.60 17.02
C PHE A 311 -14.50 -5.78 18.41
N GLY A 312 -13.36 -6.48 18.51
CA GLY A 312 -12.80 -6.87 19.80
C GLY A 312 -13.68 -7.80 20.64
N GLY A 313 -14.85 -8.22 20.13
CA GLY A 313 -15.84 -9.04 20.84
C GLY A 313 -16.72 -8.25 21.84
N PHE A 314 -16.56 -6.93 21.91
CA PHE A 314 -17.28 -6.07 22.86
C PHE A 314 -17.87 -4.79 22.26
N LEU A 315 -17.42 -4.33 21.11
CA LEU A 315 -17.99 -3.18 20.38
C LEU A 315 -19.11 -3.66 19.46
N PRO A 316 -20.38 -3.32 19.75
CA PRO A 316 -21.54 -3.82 19.03
C PRO A 316 -21.54 -3.41 17.57
N ASP A 317 -21.49 -4.38 16.69
CA ASP A 317 -21.41 -4.19 15.25
C ASP A 317 -22.75 -3.70 14.67
N LEU A 318 -22.74 -2.58 13.95
CA LEU A 318 -23.91 -2.01 13.28
C LEU A 318 -24.22 -2.77 11.99
N ASN A 319 -25.45 -3.11 11.76
CA ASN A 319 -25.88 -3.80 10.55
C ASN A 319 -26.20 -2.82 9.41
N GLN A 320 -25.24 -2.50 8.57
CA GLN A 320 -25.43 -1.61 7.44
C GLN A 320 -26.33 -2.21 6.32
N ASN A 321 -26.70 -3.50 6.41
CA ASN A 321 -27.74 -4.08 5.56
C ASN A 321 -29.17 -3.71 6.03
N ASP A 322 -29.34 -3.24 7.27
CA ASP A 322 -30.58 -2.59 7.69
C ASP A 322 -30.67 -1.18 7.06
N PRO A 323 -31.73 -0.90 6.26
CA PRO A 323 -31.84 0.37 5.56
C PRO A 323 -31.97 1.59 6.51
N GLU A 324 -32.47 1.42 7.73
CA GLU A 324 -32.56 2.50 8.72
C GLU A 324 -31.17 2.81 9.30
N VAL A 325 -30.35 1.77 9.57
CA VAL A 325 -28.95 1.92 9.98
C VAL A 325 -28.14 2.59 8.89
N ALA A 326 -28.22 2.08 7.65
CA ALA A 326 -27.51 2.64 6.49
C ALA A 326 -27.83 4.14 6.29
N ARG A 327 -29.10 4.49 6.43
CA ARG A 327 -29.56 5.87 6.31
C ARG A 327 -29.09 6.74 7.48
N TYR A 328 -29.16 6.22 8.70
CA TYR A 328 -28.69 6.93 9.89
C TYR A 328 -27.22 7.30 9.80
N ILE A 329 -26.36 6.33 9.49
CA ILE A 329 -24.91 6.56 9.37
C ILE A 329 -24.61 7.57 8.25
N THR A 330 -25.29 7.43 7.10
CA THR A 330 -25.10 8.35 5.96
C THR A 330 -25.51 9.79 6.34
N GLN A 331 -26.65 9.96 7.02
CA GLN A 331 -27.09 11.28 7.49
C GLN A 331 -26.16 11.85 8.57
N ASN A 332 -25.70 11.01 9.49
CA ASN A 332 -24.74 11.43 10.52
C ASN A 332 -23.46 11.98 9.88
N THR A 333 -22.91 11.27 8.88
CA THR A 333 -21.72 11.73 8.16
C THR A 333 -21.94 13.11 7.53
N LEU A 334 -23.02 13.27 6.77
CA LEU A 334 -23.32 14.54 6.10
C LEU A 334 -23.63 15.66 7.10
N TRP A 335 -24.23 15.31 8.23
CA TRP A 335 -24.48 16.25 9.31
C TRP A 335 -23.18 16.80 9.91
N TRP A 336 -22.22 15.93 10.26
CA TRP A 336 -20.94 16.37 10.77
C TRP A 336 -20.18 17.27 9.79
N VAL A 337 -20.13 16.85 8.54
CA VAL A 337 -19.50 17.66 7.48
C VAL A 337 -20.19 19.03 7.35
N GLY A 338 -21.52 19.04 7.26
CA GLY A 338 -22.31 20.27 7.10
C GLY A 338 -22.25 21.20 8.32
N MET A 339 -22.15 20.65 9.53
CA MET A 339 -22.06 21.43 10.78
C MET A 339 -20.70 22.06 11.01
N THR A 340 -19.63 21.45 10.51
CA THR A 340 -18.27 21.77 10.92
C THR A 340 -17.42 22.38 9.81
N GLY A 341 -17.74 22.09 8.53
CA GLY A 341 -16.98 22.62 7.41
C GLY A 341 -15.64 21.93 7.16
N VAL A 342 -15.44 20.72 7.66
CA VAL A 342 -14.22 19.92 7.49
C VAL A 342 -13.94 19.58 6.03
N ASP A 343 -12.68 19.28 5.72
CA ASP A 343 -12.20 19.10 4.34
C ASP A 343 -12.14 17.63 3.94
N GLY A 344 -12.12 16.73 4.90
CA GLY A 344 -12.03 15.29 4.64
C GLY A 344 -12.58 14.42 5.75
N ILE A 345 -12.66 13.14 5.45
CA ILE A 345 -13.06 12.09 6.38
C ILE A 345 -11.96 11.03 6.42
N ARG A 346 -11.56 10.62 7.61
CA ARG A 346 -10.95 9.31 7.84
C ARG A 346 -12.05 8.38 8.28
N GLN A 347 -12.26 7.31 7.53
CA GLN A 347 -13.26 6.31 7.87
C GLN A 347 -12.60 5.13 8.57
N ASP A 348 -12.89 5.00 9.84
CA ASP A 348 -12.47 3.93 10.72
C ASP A 348 -12.94 2.57 10.21
N THR A 349 -12.12 1.52 10.42
CA THR A 349 -12.50 0.12 10.19
C THR A 349 -13.15 -0.13 8.81
N TRP A 350 -12.70 0.55 7.77
CA TRP A 350 -13.26 0.51 6.41
C TRP A 350 -13.50 -0.92 5.90
N GLN A 351 -12.56 -1.81 6.15
CA GLN A 351 -12.63 -3.19 5.65
C GLN A 351 -13.72 -4.04 6.30
N TYR A 352 -14.18 -3.68 7.50
CA TYR A 352 -15.15 -4.46 8.27
C TYR A 352 -16.61 -4.06 8.00
N VAL A 353 -16.83 -3.07 7.16
CA VAL A 353 -18.17 -2.65 6.71
C VAL A 353 -18.39 -3.13 5.27
N PRO A 354 -19.59 -3.65 4.93
CA PRO A 354 -19.87 -4.15 3.59
C PRO A 354 -19.59 -3.15 2.48
N ARG A 355 -18.82 -3.54 1.46
CA ARG A 355 -18.51 -2.67 0.31
C ARG A 355 -19.76 -2.21 -0.45
N SER A 356 -20.84 -2.98 -0.40
CA SER A 356 -22.14 -2.62 -0.96
C SER A 356 -22.75 -1.39 -0.28
N TYR A 357 -22.48 -1.18 1.02
CA TYR A 357 -22.88 0.02 1.75
C TYR A 357 -22.01 1.23 1.39
N TRP A 358 -20.70 1.06 1.22
CA TRP A 358 -19.81 2.18 0.92
C TRP A 358 -20.15 2.89 -0.39
N LYS A 359 -20.60 2.15 -1.41
CA LYS A 359 -20.95 2.73 -2.71
C LYS A 359 -22.02 3.83 -2.64
N PRO A 360 -23.23 3.60 -2.09
CA PRO A 360 -24.24 4.65 -1.92
C PRO A 360 -23.82 5.72 -0.90
N TRP A 361 -23.08 5.38 0.13
CA TRP A 361 -22.56 6.32 1.11
C TRP A 361 -21.60 7.33 0.45
N MET A 362 -20.60 6.86 -0.31
CA MET A 362 -19.71 7.72 -1.07
C MET A 362 -20.45 8.59 -2.09
N ALA A 363 -21.42 8.00 -2.78
CA ALA A 363 -22.26 8.76 -3.74
C ALA A 363 -23.05 9.87 -3.06
N ALA A 364 -23.55 9.68 -1.84
CA ALA A 364 -24.24 10.70 -1.06
C ALA A 364 -23.31 11.85 -0.67
N ILE A 365 -22.10 11.53 -0.19
CA ILE A 365 -21.06 12.52 0.12
C ILE A 365 -20.70 13.35 -1.12
N LYS A 366 -20.37 12.69 -2.22
CA LYS A 366 -19.93 13.38 -3.46
C LYS A 366 -21.03 14.22 -4.09
N ARG A 367 -22.30 13.87 -3.88
CA ARG A 367 -23.44 14.65 -4.33
C ARG A 367 -23.57 15.97 -3.56
N GLU A 368 -23.38 15.92 -2.22
CA GLU A 368 -23.50 17.10 -1.38
C GLU A 368 -22.21 17.92 -1.33
N TYR A 369 -21.05 17.23 -1.23
CA TYR A 369 -19.71 17.80 -1.09
C TYR A 369 -18.74 17.19 -2.13
N PRO A 370 -18.77 17.63 -3.40
CA PRO A 370 -18.02 16.98 -4.49
C PRO A 370 -16.50 16.99 -4.29
N THR A 371 -15.98 17.99 -3.60
CA THR A 371 -14.54 18.16 -3.35
C THR A 371 -14.05 17.41 -2.11
N LEU A 372 -14.93 17.06 -1.17
CA LEU A 372 -14.57 16.34 0.05
C LEU A 372 -13.88 15.01 -0.30
N ARG A 373 -12.86 14.65 0.46
CA ARG A 373 -12.10 13.40 0.25
C ARG A 373 -12.23 12.48 1.45
N VAL A 374 -12.16 11.18 1.16
CA VAL A 374 -12.27 10.11 2.15
C VAL A 374 -11.04 9.22 2.07
N VAL A 375 -10.37 9.00 3.20
CA VAL A 375 -9.38 7.94 3.37
C VAL A 375 -9.97 6.83 4.24
N GLY A 376 -9.98 5.61 3.71
CA GLY A 376 -10.43 4.41 4.42
C GLY A 376 -9.28 3.74 5.16
N GLU A 377 -9.59 3.14 6.31
CA GLU A 377 -8.62 2.31 7.01
C GLU A 377 -8.81 0.84 6.66
N THR A 378 -7.87 0.30 5.91
CA THR A 378 -7.73 -1.13 5.67
C THR A 378 -6.44 -1.60 6.32
N PHE A 379 -6.54 -2.24 7.47
CA PHE A 379 -5.38 -2.69 8.26
C PHE A 379 -4.88 -4.04 7.72
N ASP A 380 -4.05 -4.00 6.67
CA ASP A 380 -3.46 -5.20 6.08
C ASP A 380 -2.09 -4.90 5.45
N GLY A 381 -1.14 -5.82 5.60
CA GLY A 381 0.21 -5.72 5.03
C GLY A 381 0.31 -6.18 3.58
N ASP A 382 -0.74 -6.79 3.01
CA ASP A 382 -0.74 -7.24 1.63
C ASP A 382 -1.25 -6.14 0.68
N PRO A 383 -0.43 -5.70 -0.28
CA PRO A 383 -0.84 -4.72 -1.28
C PRO A 383 -2.11 -5.11 -2.06
N SER A 384 -2.39 -6.39 -2.25
CA SER A 384 -3.57 -6.86 -2.99
C SER A 384 -4.87 -6.62 -2.20
N VAL A 385 -4.83 -6.74 -0.87
CA VAL A 385 -5.95 -6.44 0.01
C VAL A 385 -6.23 -4.93 0.02
N ILE A 386 -5.20 -4.10 0.08
CA ILE A 386 -5.35 -2.64 -0.03
C ILE A 386 -5.94 -2.27 -1.40
N ALA A 387 -5.44 -2.86 -2.49
CA ALA A 387 -5.93 -2.62 -3.85
C ALA A 387 -7.40 -3.03 -4.03
N PHE A 388 -7.85 -4.12 -3.38
CA PHE A 388 -9.25 -4.54 -3.37
C PHE A 388 -10.17 -3.46 -2.78
N HIS A 389 -9.73 -2.76 -1.73
CA HIS A 389 -10.52 -1.73 -1.07
C HIS A 389 -10.36 -0.33 -1.70
N LEU A 390 -9.31 -0.09 -2.49
CA LEU A 390 -9.08 1.20 -3.14
C LEU A 390 -9.94 1.35 -4.40
N ASP A 391 -10.62 2.49 -4.55
CA ASP A 391 -11.41 2.76 -5.76
C ASP A 391 -10.53 2.78 -7.01
N GLY A 392 -11.12 2.36 -8.14
CA GLY A 392 -10.40 2.19 -9.42
C GLY A 392 -9.92 0.77 -9.68
N THR A 393 -9.81 -0.09 -8.66
CA THR A 393 -9.63 -1.54 -8.84
C THR A 393 -10.99 -2.24 -8.76
N THR A 394 -11.19 -3.28 -9.57
CA THR A 394 -12.43 -4.09 -9.53
C THR A 394 -12.07 -5.43 -8.89
N GLY A 395 -12.59 -5.64 -7.68
CA GLY A 395 -12.47 -6.91 -6.99
C GLY A 395 -13.41 -8.00 -7.58
N TRP A 396 -13.32 -9.20 -7.04
CA TRP A 396 -14.18 -10.34 -7.44
C TRP A 396 -15.68 -10.03 -7.26
N ASP A 397 -16.04 -9.13 -6.34
CA ASP A 397 -17.41 -8.69 -6.04
C ASP A 397 -17.96 -7.65 -7.05
N MET A 398 -17.15 -7.19 -7.97
CA MET A 398 -17.47 -6.18 -8.99
C MET A 398 -17.95 -4.83 -8.41
N ILE A 399 -17.71 -4.56 -7.12
CA ILE A 399 -18.12 -3.32 -6.45
C ILE A 399 -17.01 -2.29 -6.57
N LYS A 400 -17.35 -1.09 -7.02
CA LYS A 400 -16.56 0.13 -6.90
C LYS A 400 -17.19 1.00 -5.82
N THR A 401 -16.46 1.21 -4.75
CA THR A 401 -16.96 1.95 -3.58
C THR A 401 -16.97 3.46 -3.80
N GLY A 402 -16.03 3.98 -4.58
CA GLY A 402 -15.82 5.40 -4.79
C GLY A 402 -14.90 6.06 -3.75
N VAL A 403 -14.23 5.27 -2.87
CA VAL A 403 -13.27 5.81 -1.90
C VAL A 403 -12.14 6.55 -2.61
N ASP A 404 -11.66 7.65 -2.03
CA ASP A 404 -10.60 8.44 -2.64
C ASP A 404 -9.21 7.86 -2.32
N TYR A 405 -8.97 7.46 -1.07
CA TYR A 405 -7.65 7.05 -0.54
C TYR A 405 -7.74 5.86 0.40
N GLN A 406 -6.61 5.15 0.58
CA GLN A 406 -6.42 4.12 1.60
C GLN A 406 -5.09 4.32 2.32
N PHE A 407 -4.99 3.93 3.61
CA PHE A 407 -3.71 3.90 4.30
C PHE A 407 -2.80 2.81 3.74
N ASP A 408 -1.51 3.11 3.67
CA ASP A 408 -0.48 2.25 3.07
C ASP A 408 0.24 1.42 4.16
N PHE A 409 -0.47 0.47 4.72
CA PHE A 409 0.10 -0.46 5.70
C PHE A 409 1.26 -1.29 5.13
N PRO A 410 1.26 -1.73 3.85
CA PRO A 410 2.42 -2.40 3.27
C PRO A 410 3.71 -1.58 3.39
N VAL A 411 3.65 -0.28 3.07
CA VAL A 411 4.81 0.63 3.20
C VAL A 411 5.15 0.86 4.68
N HIS A 412 4.17 1.00 5.57
CA HIS A 412 4.38 1.12 7.00
C HIS A 412 5.23 -0.03 7.55
N PHE A 413 4.85 -1.29 7.27
CA PHE A 413 5.61 -2.46 7.72
C PHE A 413 7.01 -2.50 7.10
N GLY A 414 7.14 -2.15 5.79
CA GLY A 414 8.42 -2.11 5.10
C GLY A 414 9.39 -1.07 5.68
N ILE A 415 8.91 0.13 6.02
CA ILE A 415 9.71 1.18 6.66
C ILE A 415 10.26 0.71 8.01
N ARG A 416 9.44 0.09 8.83
CA ARG A 416 9.84 -0.39 10.17
C ARG A 416 10.84 -1.54 10.08
N ASP A 417 10.60 -2.49 9.20
CA ASP A 417 11.53 -3.61 8.96
C ASP A 417 12.91 -3.10 8.56
N VAL A 418 12.97 -2.16 7.63
CA VAL A 418 14.23 -1.65 7.08
C VAL A 418 14.93 -0.71 8.06
N PHE A 419 14.29 0.38 8.48
CA PHE A 419 14.99 1.47 9.15
C PHE A 419 15.13 1.30 10.68
N ALA A 420 14.22 0.55 11.31
CA ALA A 420 14.33 0.19 12.72
C ALA A 420 15.03 -1.16 12.90
N ARG A 421 14.54 -2.22 12.28
CA ARG A 421 15.00 -3.60 12.47
C ARG A 421 16.23 -3.97 11.62
N ARG A 422 16.63 -3.08 10.69
CA ARG A 422 17.77 -3.23 9.78
C ARG A 422 17.62 -4.38 8.79
N GLY A 423 16.41 -4.68 8.39
CA GLY A 423 16.11 -5.56 7.25
C GLY A 423 16.67 -5.01 5.93
N SER A 424 16.67 -5.85 4.91
CA SER A 424 17.12 -5.43 3.58
C SER A 424 16.21 -4.35 2.99
N ILE A 425 16.81 -3.26 2.52
CA ILE A 425 16.08 -2.16 1.87
C ILE A 425 15.40 -2.60 0.57
N ARG A 426 15.83 -3.74 -0.01
CA ARG A 426 15.17 -4.39 -1.15
C ARG A 426 13.72 -4.73 -0.84
N ASN A 427 13.41 -5.13 0.42
CA ASN A 427 12.05 -5.45 0.83
C ASN A 427 11.12 -4.24 0.65
N LEU A 428 11.57 -3.05 1.06
CA LEU A 428 10.80 -1.82 0.88
C LEU A 428 10.68 -1.43 -0.61
N ALA A 429 11.78 -1.57 -1.37
CA ALA A 429 11.74 -1.33 -2.81
C ALA A 429 10.79 -2.29 -3.54
N MET A 430 10.69 -3.57 -3.09
CA MET A 430 9.73 -4.54 -3.64
C MET A 430 8.28 -4.19 -3.29
N VAL A 431 8.00 -3.60 -2.13
CA VAL A 431 6.66 -3.08 -1.82
C VAL A 431 6.30 -1.97 -2.80
N VAL A 432 7.19 -1.00 -3.02
CA VAL A 432 6.97 0.09 -3.99
C VAL A 432 6.86 -0.43 -5.43
N ALA A 433 7.61 -1.47 -5.79
CA ALA A 433 7.53 -2.08 -7.13
C ALA A 433 6.14 -2.68 -7.42
N ARG A 434 5.34 -3.00 -6.39
CA ARG A 434 3.95 -3.46 -6.54
C ARG A 434 2.95 -2.34 -6.80
N ASP A 435 3.38 -1.09 -6.90
CA ASP A 435 2.52 0.05 -7.22
C ASP A 435 1.70 -0.14 -8.50
N HIS A 436 2.14 -1.02 -9.41
CA HIS A 436 1.42 -1.35 -10.65
C HIS A 436 0.05 -2.03 -10.43
N ILE A 437 -0.22 -2.58 -9.24
CA ILE A 437 -1.54 -3.19 -8.95
C ILE A 437 -2.60 -2.13 -8.59
N TYR A 438 -2.18 -0.91 -8.25
CA TYR A 438 -3.09 0.20 -7.97
C TYR A 438 -3.37 0.99 -9.26
N ALA A 439 -4.60 1.46 -9.42
CA ALA A 439 -4.93 2.34 -10.53
C ALA A 439 -4.14 3.66 -10.50
N ASP A 440 -3.91 4.18 -9.29
CA ASP A 440 -3.04 5.32 -9.00
C ASP A 440 -2.42 5.16 -7.61
N PRO A 441 -1.12 4.87 -7.51
CA PRO A 441 -0.46 4.70 -6.22
C PRO A 441 -0.34 6.00 -5.40
N ASN A 442 -0.56 7.18 -5.99
CA ASN A 442 -0.62 8.44 -5.25
C ASN A 442 -1.90 8.55 -4.39
N ARG A 443 -2.84 7.64 -4.55
CA ARG A 443 -4.05 7.51 -3.71
C ARG A 443 -3.82 6.72 -2.43
N LEU A 444 -2.58 6.39 -2.10
CA LEU A 444 -2.19 5.74 -0.85
C LEU A 444 -1.67 6.78 0.15
N SER A 445 -1.89 6.53 1.43
CA SER A 445 -1.40 7.36 2.53
C SER A 445 -0.36 6.58 3.35
N PRO A 446 0.93 6.67 3.00
CA PRO A 446 2.00 6.01 3.76
C PRO A 446 2.22 6.71 5.12
N PHE A 447 2.69 5.94 6.13
CA PHE A 447 2.90 6.43 7.48
C PHE A 447 4.00 5.66 8.25
N LEU A 448 4.57 6.29 9.29
CA LEU A 448 5.53 5.65 10.20
C LEU A 448 4.83 4.93 11.35
N GLY A 449 3.84 5.56 11.93
CA GLY A 449 3.05 5.07 13.04
C GLY A 449 1.68 5.73 13.11
N ASN A 450 0.80 5.14 13.91
CA ASN A 450 -0.50 5.68 14.28
C ASN A 450 -0.82 5.27 15.72
N HIS A 451 -2.04 5.53 16.17
CA HIS A 451 -2.49 5.23 17.53
C HIS A 451 -2.76 3.73 17.80
N ASP A 452 -2.71 2.86 16.76
CA ASP A 452 -3.00 1.42 16.86
C ASP A 452 -1.75 0.53 16.76
N VAL A 453 -0.59 1.13 16.48
CA VAL A 453 0.67 0.41 16.37
C VAL A 453 1.72 1.00 17.34
N GLU A 454 2.70 0.19 17.71
CA GLU A 454 3.83 0.68 18.49
C GLU A 454 4.55 1.81 17.75
N ARG A 455 5.10 2.79 18.48
CA ARG A 455 5.88 3.88 17.87
C ARG A 455 7.18 3.36 17.27
N PHE A 456 7.67 4.02 16.23
CA PHE A 456 8.92 3.64 15.57
C PHE A 456 10.08 3.52 16.55
N MET A 457 10.21 4.48 17.49
CA MET A 457 11.29 4.50 18.49
C MET A 457 11.22 3.39 19.54
N ASN A 458 10.15 2.60 19.57
CA ASN A 458 10.05 1.40 20.41
C ASN A 458 10.45 0.11 19.67
N GLU A 459 10.63 0.15 18.37
CA GLU A 459 11.06 -1.01 17.59
C GLU A 459 12.47 -1.45 17.99
N ARG A 460 12.68 -2.77 18.02
CA ARG A 460 14.00 -3.34 18.29
C ARG A 460 15.03 -2.83 17.27
N GLY A 461 16.05 -2.13 17.75
CA GLY A 461 17.12 -1.56 16.91
C GLY A 461 16.81 -0.17 16.35
N ALA A 462 15.70 0.46 16.75
CA ALA A 462 15.41 1.84 16.39
C ALA A 462 16.47 2.80 16.95
N THR A 463 16.80 3.79 16.15
CA THR A 463 17.71 4.90 16.51
C THR A 463 17.19 6.20 15.92
N VAL A 464 17.69 7.33 16.39
CA VAL A 464 17.36 8.64 15.83
C VAL A 464 17.74 8.74 14.35
N GLU A 465 18.89 8.18 13.95
CA GLU A 465 19.30 8.13 12.54
C GLU A 465 18.32 7.27 11.71
N GLY A 466 17.89 6.12 12.24
CA GLY A 466 16.89 5.27 11.61
C GLY A 466 15.56 5.99 11.41
N LEU A 467 15.11 6.74 12.41
CA LEU A 467 13.89 7.55 12.32
C LEU A 467 14.03 8.66 11.25
N LYS A 468 15.17 9.32 11.19
CA LYS A 468 15.45 10.33 10.13
C LYS A 468 15.46 9.72 8.74
N LEU A 469 15.98 8.50 8.56
CA LEU A 469 15.91 7.76 7.28
C LEU A 469 14.47 7.40 6.93
N ALA A 470 13.70 6.91 7.91
CA ALA A 470 12.29 6.59 7.75
C ALA A 470 11.49 7.83 7.33
N ALA A 471 11.72 8.97 7.97
CA ALA A 471 11.10 10.25 7.61
C ALA A 471 11.53 10.71 6.21
N THR A 472 12.83 10.54 5.85
CA THR A 472 13.32 10.86 4.50
C THR A 472 12.57 10.05 3.44
N PHE A 473 12.43 8.74 3.64
CA PHE A 473 11.67 7.91 2.72
C PHE A 473 10.20 8.31 2.68
N LEU A 474 9.53 8.40 3.84
CA LEU A 474 8.10 8.73 3.94
C LEU A 474 7.75 10.02 3.21
N LEU A 475 8.50 11.10 3.47
CA LEU A 475 8.19 12.43 2.97
C LEU A 475 8.64 12.67 1.51
N THR A 476 9.41 11.74 0.93
CA THR A 476 9.80 11.77 -0.48
C THR A 476 9.13 10.67 -1.31
N ALA A 477 8.45 9.73 -0.66
CA ALA A 477 7.65 8.69 -1.32
C ALA A 477 6.38 9.26 -1.96
N ARG A 478 5.72 8.41 -2.74
CA ARG A 478 4.43 8.70 -3.37
C ARG A 478 3.29 8.75 -2.35
N GLY A 479 2.17 9.37 -2.73
CA GLY A 479 0.96 9.42 -1.92
C GLY A 479 0.92 10.57 -0.92
N ILE A 480 0.04 10.47 0.07
CA ILE A 480 -0.24 11.48 1.09
C ILE A 480 0.41 11.04 2.40
N PRO A 481 1.59 11.54 2.78
CA PRO A 481 2.26 11.08 3.98
C PRO A 481 1.49 11.46 5.24
N LEU A 482 1.46 10.55 6.22
CA LEU A 482 0.89 10.76 7.53
C LEU A 482 1.99 10.71 8.60
N LEU A 483 2.03 11.74 9.45
CA LEU A 483 2.82 11.80 10.67
C LEU A 483 1.90 11.59 11.88
N TYR A 484 2.34 10.82 12.85
CA TYR A 484 1.66 10.68 14.12
C TYR A 484 2.26 11.64 15.14
N TYR A 485 1.44 12.35 15.91
CA TYR A 485 1.91 13.36 16.87
C TYR A 485 3.05 12.82 17.73
N GLY A 486 4.11 13.60 17.84
CA GLY A 486 5.31 13.24 18.60
C GLY A 486 6.35 12.41 17.84
N ASP A 487 6.08 11.91 16.63
CA ASP A 487 7.10 11.25 15.81
C ASP A 487 8.18 12.25 15.38
N GLU A 488 7.81 13.52 15.16
CA GLU A 488 8.73 14.61 14.83
C GLU A 488 9.69 14.99 15.96
N ILE A 489 9.43 14.52 17.17
CA ILE A 489 10.30 14.65 18.34
C ILE A 489 10.70 13.30 18.94
N ALA A 490 10.64 12.24 18.13
CA ALA A 490 11.11 10.90 18.49
C ALA A 490 10.49 10.31 19.77
N ILE A 491 9.22 10.58 20.08
CA ILE A 491 8.55 10.02 21.27
C ILE A 491 8.54 8.50 21.16
N PRO A 492 9.08 7.74 22.13
CA PRO A 492 8.95 6.30 22.18
C PRO A 492 7.59 5.88 22.72
N GLY A 493 7.19 4.62 22.47
CA GLY A 493 5.98 4.04 23.05
C GLY A 493 5.72 2.65 22.52
N GLY A 494 5.47 1.71 23.44
CA GLY A 494 5.16 0.31 23.13
C GLY A 494 3.73 0.12 22.66
N ARG A 495 3.13 -1.02 23.02
CA ARG A 495 1.73 -1.31 22.71
C ARG A 495 0.81 -0.33 23.44
N ASP A 496 -0.41 -0.20 22.94
CA ASP A 496 -1.47 0.55 23.61
C ASP A 496 -1.55 0.16 25.13
N PRO A 497 -1.56 1.12 26.06
CA PRO A 497 -1.69 2.58 25.86
C PRO A 497 -0.35 3.33 25.73
N ASP A 498 0.80 2.66 25.80
CA ASP A 498 2.10 3.31 25.83
C ASP A 498 2.46 4.06 24.55
N ASN A 499 1.94 3.62 23.39
CA ASN A 499 2.07 4.34 22.12
C ASN A 499 1.32 5.68 22.09
N ARG A 500 0.44 5.93 23.07
CA ARG A 500 -0.44 7.10 23.19
C ARG A 500 0.02 8.05 24.29
N ARG A 501 1.34 8.20 24.45
CA ARG A 501 1.95 9.11 25.46
C ARG A 501 1.62 10.56 25.16
N THR A 502 1.51 11.38 26.21
CA THR A 502 1.34 12.83 26.10
C THR A 502 2.61 13.52 25.59
N ILE A 503 2.44 14.61 24.84
CA ILE A 503 3.56 15.47 24.47
C ILE A 503 3.99 16.32 25.70
N PRO A 504 5.28 16.35 26.04
CA PRO A 504 5.78 17.22 27.11
C PRO A 504 5.56 18.70 26.76
N GLY A 505 4.95 19.47 27.65
CA GLY A 505 4.58 20.87 27.44
C GLY A 505 3.15 21.09 26.95
N GLY A 506 2.37 20.00 26.84
CA GLY A 506 0.93 20.09 26.56
C GLY A 506 0.11 20.50 27.80
N TRP A 507 0.63 20.34 29.00
CA TRP A 507 -0.08 20.63 30.25
C TRP A 507 0.64 21.68 31.10
N ARG A 508 -0.16 22.49 31.79
CA ARG A 508 0.38 23.44 32.76
C ARG A 508 1.12 22.67 33.86
N GLY A 509 2.41 23.05 34.06
CA GLY A 509 3.26 22.43 35.09
C GLY A 509 4.12 21.27 34.56
N ASP A 510 4.08 20.95 33.27
CA ASP A 510 5.06 20.05 32.68
C ASP A 510 6.46 20.62 32.84
N ALA A 511 7.45 19.75 33.12
CA ALA A 511 8.83 20.16 33.42
C ALA A 511 9.54 20.84 32.23
N ARG A 512 9.05 20.59 30.99
CA ARG A 512 9.58 21.19 29.76
C ARG A 512 8.48 21.32 28.70
N ASP A 513 8.70 22.18 27.73
CA ASP A 513 7.77 22.40 26.62
C ASP A 513 8.41 21.98 25.28
N ALA A 514 8.15 20.75 24.82
CA ALA A 514 8.68 20.22 23.57
C ALA A 514 8.06 20.87 22.31
N PHE A 515 7.03 21.69 22.46
CA PHE A 515 6.53 22.51 21.35
C PHE A 515 7.49 23.66 21.00
N THR A 516 8.43 23.98 21.89
CA THR A 516 9.46 25.01 21.69
C THR A 516 10.84 24.40 21.46
N ALA A 517 11.71 25.10 20.73
CA ALA A 517 13.08 24.63 20.49
C ALA A 517 13.88 24.55 21.83
N ALA A 518 13.63 25.46 22.75
CA ALA A 518 14.31 25.48 24.04
C ALA A 518 13.90 24.33 24.97
N GLY A 519 12.71 23.79 24.80
CA GLY A 519 12.22 22.67 25.61
C GLY A 519 12.48 21.30 25.02
N ARG A 520 13.03 21.21 23.79
CA ARG A 520 13.43 19.94 23.16
C ARG A 520 14.82 19.53 23.61
N THR A 521 15.05 18.24 23.74
CA THR A 521 16.40 17.67 23.82
C THR A 521 17.15 17.83 22.49
N ALA A 522 18.45 17.57 22.47
CA ALA A 522 19.25 17.65 21.25
C ALA A 522 18.74 16.70 20.15
N ASP A 523 18.38 15.47 20.51
CA ASP A 523 17.85 14.47 19.60
C ASP A 523 16.44 14.85 19.06
N GLU A 524 15.55 15.29 19.93
CA GLU A 524 14.22 15.80 19.55
C GLU A 524 14.32 16.97 18.58
N GLN A 525 15.22 17.93 18.87
CA GLN A 525 15.44 19.07 17.99
C GLN A 525 16.03 18.65 16.63
N ALA A 526 16.94 17.67 16.63
CA ALA A 526 17.54 17.15 15.40
C ALA A 526 16.49 16.43 14.50
N VAL A 527 15.56 15.66 15.10
CA VAL A 527 14.49 15.00 14.36
C VAL A 527 13.47 16.03 13.87
N TRP A 528 13.09 16.97 14.73
CA TRP A 528 12.16 18.04 14.36
C TRP A 528 12.67 18.88 13.18
N ALA A 529 13.92 19.34 13.27
CA ALA A 529 14.56 20.14 12.20
C ALA A 529 14.68 19.35 10.89
N HIS A 530 14.99 18.06 10.96
CA HIS A 530 15.06 17.18 9.79
C HIS A 530 13.68 17.01 9.15
N THR A 531 12.65 16.75 9.95
CA THR A 531 11.27 16.60 9.48
C THR A 531 10.76 17.89 8.83
N GLN A 532 10.98 19.04 9.50
CA GLN A 532 10.62 20.37 8.96
C GLN A 532 11.31 20.63 7.61
N LYS A 533 12.61 20.33 7.51
CA LYS A 533 13.37 20.48 6.26
C LYS A 533 12.78 19.64 5.13
N LEU A 534 12.42 18.39 5.41
CA LEU A 534 11.78 17.49 4.43
C LEU A 534 10.39 17.99 4.01
N LEU A 535 9.59 18.48 4.95
CA LEU A 535 8.28 19.08 4.68
C LEU A 535 8.40 20.34 3.81
N THR A 536 9.40 21.18 4.08
CA THR A 536 9.71 22.35 3.24
C THR A 536 10.09 21.90 1.81
N LEU A 537 11.00 20.94 1.68
CA LEU A 537 11.40 20.41 0.36
C LEU A 537 10.20 19.79 -0.39
N ARG A 538 9.33 19.05 0.30
CA ARG A 538 8.11 18.50 -0.30
C ARG A 538 7.17 19.58 -0.79
N ALA A 539 7.02 20.68 -0.03
CA ALA A 539 6.19 21.82 -0.43
C ALA A 539 6.75 22.57 -1.65
N GLU A 540 8.06 22.72 -1.73
CA GLU A 540 8.74 23.41 -2.82
C GLU A 540 8.83 22.58 -4.11
N ARG A 541 8.90 21.24 -4.01
CA ARG A 541 9.16 20.31 -5.11
C ARG A 541 7.92 19.50 -5.46
N ALA A 542 7.20 19.92 -6.50
CA ALA A 542 5.95 19.30 -6.94
C ALA A 542 6.11 17.82 -7.30
N GLU A 543 7.28 17.43 -7.81
CA GLU A 543 7.56 16.05 -8.17
C GLU A 543 7.62 15.08 -6.99
N LEU A 544 7.90 15.55 -5.77
CA LEU A 544 7.80 14.74 -4.56
C LEU A 544 6.34 14.42 -4.20
N ARG A 545 5.41 15.24 -4.67
CA ARG A 545 3.97 15.08 -4.42
C ARG A 545 3.26 14.21 -5.47
N GLY A 546 3.60 14.36 -6.74
CA GLY A 546 2.91 13.66 -7.85
C GLY A 546 3.81 12.96 -8.87
N GLY A 547 5.15 13.06 -8.74
CA GLY A 547 6.09 12.45 -9.69
C GLY A 547 6.07 10.91 -9.64
N ARG A 548 6.43 10.28 -10.74
CA ARG A 548 6.63 8.82 -10.79
C ARG A 548 7.88 8.42 -10.03
N THR A 549 7.84 7.28 -9.36
CA THR A 549 9.01 6.65 -8.75
C THR A 549 9.78 5.88 -9.81
N LYS A 550 11.12 6.02 -9.83
CA LYS A 550 12.03 5.23 -10.64
C LYS A 550 13.16 4.72 -9.75
N HIS A 551 13.31 3.40 -9.69
CA HIS A 551 14.44 2.79 -8.98
C HIS A 551 15.72 3.00 -9.79
N LEU A 552 16.76 3.54 -9.18
CA LEU A 552 18.06 3.78 -9.82
C LEU A 552 19.12 2.79 -9.33
N VAL A 553 19.18 2.56 -8.01
CA VAL A 553 20.04 1.57 -7.36
C VAL A 553 19.26 0.92 -6.23
N VAL A 554 19.23 -0.41 -6.21
CA VAL A 554 18.59 -1.20 -5.16
C VAL A 554 19.56 -2.29 -4.70
N GLU A 555 20.29 -2.02 -3.63
CA GLU A 555 21.20 -2.94 -2.98
C GLU A 555 20.65 -3.37 -1.62
N ASP A 556 21.40 -4.15 -0.85
CA ASP A 556 20.91 -4.64 0.43
C ASP A 556 20.60 -3.52 1.43
N GLN A 557 21.51 -2.53 1.53
CA GLN A 557 21.40 -1.39 2.45
C GLN A 557 21.48 -0.03 1.75
N LEU A 558 21.55 0.01 0.42
CA LEU A 558 21.55 1.24 -0.36
C LEU A 558 20.35 1.28 -1.30
N TYR A 559 19.57 2.34 -1.22
CA TYR A 559 18.46 2.60 -2.13
C TYR A 559 18.56 4.00 -2.72
N VAL A 560 18.70 4.05 -4.04
CA VAL A 560 18.63 5.31 -4.78
C VAL A 560 17.42 5.26 -5.70
N TYR A 561 16.56 6.26 -5.59
CA TYR A 561 15.40 6.38 -6.46
C TYR A 561 15.19 7.82 -6.90
N GLN A 562 14.52 7.98 -8.02
CA GLN A 562 14.16 9.26 -8.60
C GLN A 562 12.67 9.52 -8.46
N ARG A 563 12.33 10.75 -8.13
CA ARG A 563 10.97 11.31 -8.16
C ARG A 563 11.01 12.52 -9.09
N GLY A 564 10.58 12.35 -10.36
CA GLY A 564 10.69 13.43 -11.35
C GLY A 564 12.09 14.05 -11.38
N ALA A 565 12.21 15.36 -11.13
CA ALA A 565 13.49 16.08 -11.12
C ALA A 565 14.27 16.00 -9.80
N THR A 566 13.98 15.01 -8.93
CA THR A 566 14.65 14.82 -7.63
C THR A 566 15.14 13.38 -7.48
N VAL A 567 16.41 13.22 -7.06
CA VAL A 567 17.01 11.94 -6.68
C VAL A 567 17.15 11.87 -5.18
N ILE A 568 16.78 10.74 -4.61
CA ILE A 568 16.90 10.43 -3.19
C ILE A 568 17.87 9.25 -3.05
N ALA A 569 18.92 9.39 -2.23
CA ALA A 569 19.85 8.31 -1.92
C ALA A 569 19.80 8.02 -0.42
N ILE A 570 19.46 6.79 -0.06
CA ILE A 570 19.33 6.34 1.33
C ILE A 570 20.35 5.22 1.58
N ASN A 571 21.27 5.47 2.48
CA ASN A 571 22.22 4.49 2.99
C ASN A 571 21.81 4.05 4.40
N ASN A 572 21.32 2.82 4.54
CA ASN A 572 20.93 2.21 5.80
C ASN A 572 22.09 1.42 6.46
N ASP A 573 23.27 1.35 5.82
CA ASP A 573 24.45 0.65 6.32
C ASP A 573 25.13 1.42 7.48
N THR A 574 25.93 0.70 8.24
CA THR A 574 26.83 1.23 9.29
C THR A 574 28.12 1.82 8.73
N ALA A 575 28.40 1.63 7.46
CA ALA A 575 29.52 2.20 6.72
C ALA A 575 29.03 3.24 5.71
N ALA A 576 29.89 4.16 5.32
CA ALA A 576 29.63 5.07 4.19
C ALA A 576 29.81 4.31 2.86
N VAL A 577 28.91 4.57 1.89
CA VAL A 577 28.85 3.89 0.59
C VAL A 577 29.01 4.89 -0.55
N ASP A 578 29.73 4.53 -1.60
CA ASP A 578 29.80 5.32 -2.84
C ASP A 578 28.64 4.90 -3.76
N ALA A 579 27.56 5.68 -3.75
CA ALA A 579 26.41 5.44 -4.59
C ALA A 579 26.71 5.84 -6.03
N ARG A 580 26.68 4.87 -6.95
CA ARG A 580 26.83 5.06 -8.38
C ARG A 580 25.47 5.28 -9.02
N ILE A 581 25.16 6.52 -9.35
CA ILE A 581 23.85 6.97 -9.82
C ILE A 581 23.85 7.06 -11.34
N PRO A 582 23.07 6.23 -12.06
CA PRO A 582 23.04 6.20 -13.52
C PRO A 582 22.19 7.37 -14.07
N LEU A 583 22.56 8.60 -13.73
CA LEU A 583 21.93 9.84 -14.21
C LEU A 583 23.00 10.84 -14.67
N GLY A 584 22.63 11.73 -15.60
CA GLY A 584 23.52 12.67 -16.25
C GLY A 584 24.21 13.62 -15.27
N VAL A 585 23.48 14.60 -14.74
CA VAL A 585 24.03 15.57 -13.77
C VAL A 585 23.01 15.78 -12.66
N ILE A 586 23.47 15.58 -11.42
CA ILE A 586 22.71 15.95 -10.21
C ILE A 586 23.42 17.11 -9.49
N GLY A 587 22.66 17.97 -8.85
CA GLY A 587 23.16 19.12 -8.09
C GLY A 587 23.68 18.77 -6.70
N ALA A 588 23.92 19.79 -5.89
CA ALA A 588 24.31 19.62 -4.48
C ALA A 588 23.17 19.02 -3.65
N ASP A 589 23.53 18.31 -2.59
CA ASP A 589 22.57 17.75 -1.63
C ASP A 589 21.76 18.84 -0.92
N LEU A 590 20.44 18.78 -1.04
CA LEU A 590 19.51 19.74 -0.47
C LEU A 590 19.38 19.59 1.06
N LEU A 591 19.73 18.42 1.61
CA LEU A 591 19.80 18.20 3.06
C LEU A 591 21.13 18.67 3.65
N GLY A 592 22.19 18.79 2.86
CA GLY A 592 23.52 19.19 3.30
C GLY A 592 24.29 18.08 4.06
N VAL A 593 23.93 16.82 3.84
CA VAL A 593 24.50 15.64 4.51
C VAL A 593 25.58 14.98 3.66
N CYS A 594 25.35 14.88 2.34
CA CYS A 594 26.28 14.28 1.39
C CYS A 594 27.27 15.29 0.81
N GLY A 595 28.44 14.80 0.41
CA GLY A 595 29.41 15.56 -0.34
C GLY A 595 28.91 15.94 -1.74
N LYS A 596 29.74 16.71 -2.46
CA LYS A 596 29.47 17.11 -3.83
C LYS A 596 29.49 15.85 -4.73
N PRO A 597 28.44 15.66 -5.58
CA PRO A 597 28.47 14.59 -6.57
C PRO A 597 29.64 14.76 -7.57
N GLU A 598 30.25 13.65 -7.96
CA GLU A 598 31.36 13.61 -8.92
C GLU A 598 30.92 12.82 -10.14
N THR A 599 31.55 13.11 -11.30
CA THR A 599 31.28 12.36 -12.52
C THR A 599 31.88 10.96 -12.44
N TRP A 600 31.08 9.94 -12.75
CA TRP A 600 31.51 8.55 -12.85
C TRP A 600 31.03 7.93 -14.16
N GLY A 601 31.95 7.69 -15.08
CA GLY A 601 31.58 7.17 -16.40
C GLY A 601 30.57 8.07 -17.11
N LYS A 602 29.38 7.54 -17.38
CA LYS A 602 28.23 8.28 -17.91
C LYS A 602 27.23 8.76 -16.85
N GLY A 603 27.48 8.51 -15.58
CA GLY A 603 26.63 8.89 -14.45
C GLY A 603 27.37 9.72 -13.42
N MET A 604 26.83 9.73 -12.23
CA MET A 604 27.39 10.43 -11.08
C MET A 604 27.69 9.43 -9.95
N THR A 605 28.71 9.73 -9.16
CA THR A 605 28.94 9.05 -7.88
C THR A 605 28.83 10.04 -6.74
N VAL A 606 28.33 9.58 -5.61
CA VAL A 606 28.23 10.37 -4.39
C VAL A 606 28.54 9.52 -3.18
N ARG A 607 29.35 10.05 -2.28
CA ARG A 607 29.63 9.42 -0.98
C ARG A 607 28.44 9.67 -0.06
N VAL A 608 27.65 8.63 0.22
CA VAL A 608 26.54 8.67 1.15
C VAL A 608 27.04 8.19 2.53
N PRO A 609 27.05 9.05 3.55
CA PRO A 609 27.51 8.66 4.90
C PRO A 609 26.72 7.50 5.47
N LYS A 610 27.25 6.84 6.49
CA LYS A 610 26.53 5.81 7.22
C LYS A 610 25.21 6.32 7.77
N ARG A 611 24.16 5.50 7.72
CA ARG A 611 22.83 5.82 8.28
C ARG A 611 22.34 7.21 7.89
N SER A 612 22.46 7.55 6.60
CA SER A 612 22.14 8.89 6.09
C SER A 612 21.29 8.85 4.83
N GLY A 613 20.46 9.86 4.65
CA GLY A 613 19.68 10.14 3.45
C GLY A 613 20.10 11.47 2.83
N CYS A 614 20.17 11.54 1.51
CA CYS A 614 20.52 12.72 0.76
C CYS A 614 19.54 12.95 -0.38
N ILE A 615 19.30 14.20 -0.73
CA ILE A 615 18.33 14.60 -1.75
C ILE A 615 19.01 15.54 -2.76
N PHE A 616 18.97 15.18 -4.03
CA PHE A 616 19.66 15.93 -5.09
C PHE A 616 18.67 16.39 -6.16
N PRO A 617 18.76 17.64 -6.62
CA PRO A 617 18.04 18.07 -7.82
C PRO A 617 18.71 17.47 -9.05
N VAL A 618 17.93 16.99 -10.01
CA VAL A 618 18.41 16.63 -11.35
C VAL A 618 18.60 17.90 -12.16
N ILE A 619 19.83 18.17 -12.60
CA ILE A 619 20.18 19.33 -13.43
C ILE A 619 20.04 18.98 -14.91
N SER A 620 20.45 17.76 -15.28
CA SER A 620 20.31 17.24 -16.64
C SER A 620 20.06 15.74 -16.57
N GLU A 621 18.99 15.29 -17.20
CA GLU A 621 18.70 13.87 -17.42
C GLU A 621 19.52 13.29 -18.57
N ALA A 622 20.19 14.14 -19.36
CA ALA A 622 21.01 13.72 -20.47
C ALA A 622 22.21 12.92 -19.96
N VAL A 623 21.98 11.66 -19.72
CA VAL A 623 22.99 10.63 -19.84
C VAL A 623 23.15 10.45 -21.35
N PRO A 624 24.32 10.68 -21.95
CA PRO A 624 24.58 10.15 -23.27
C PRO A 624 24.77 8.63 -23.15
N GLY A 625 23.70 7.93 -23.14
CA GLY A 625 23.59 6.47 -23.05
C GLY A 625 22.11 6.11 -23.17
N PRO A 626 21.80 4.96 -23.73
CA PRO A 626 20.42 4.60 -24.02
C PRO A 626 19.58 4.67 -22.72
N PRO A 627 18.32 5.14 -22.80
CA PRO A 627 17.43 5.15 -21.66
C PRO A 627 17.25 3.72 -21.13
N PHE A 628 17.13 3.58 -19.82
CA PHE A 628 16.61 2.35 -19.23
C PHE A 628 15.15 2.21 -19.66
N GLY A 629 14.93 1.41 -20.65
CA GLY A 629 13.64 1.19 -21.27
C GLY A 629 13.85 0.74 -22.70
N VAL A 630 13.06 -0.20 -23.11
CA VAL A 630 13.10 -0.83 -24.43
C VAL A 630 13.34 0.17 -25.55
N THR A 631 14.42 0.00 -26.28
CA THR A 631 14.77 0.81 -27.44
C THR A 631 14.43 0.05 -28.72
N GLY A 632 13.93 0.74 -29.75
CA GLY A 632 13.65 0.14 -31.05
C GLY A 632 12.26 -0.47 -31.19
N ASP A 633 12.03 -1.14 -32.35
CA ASP A 633 10.75 -1.80 -32.67
C ASP A 633 10.82 -3.26 -32.19
N ARG A 634 9.97 -3.62 -31.22
CA ARG A 634 9.85 -4.99 -30.70
C ARG A 634 8.51 -5.59 -31.08
N ARG A 635 8.54 -6.89 -31.40
CA ARG A 635 7.37 -7.66 -31.77
C ARG A 635 7.30 -8.94 -30.97
N MET A 636 6.24 -9.10 -30.21
CA MET A 636 6.00 -10.27 -29.38
C MET A 636 5.11 -11.29 -30.13
N HIS A 637 5.63 -12.47 -30.32
CA HIS A 637 4.88 -13.65 -30.75
C HIS A 637 4.56 -14.49 -29.51
N ARG A 638 3.34 -14.33 -28.99
CA ARG A 638 2.90 -15.03 -27.78
C ARG A 638 2.55 -16.47 -28.09
N ASP A 639 2.89 -17.37 -27.16
CA ASP A 639 2.55 -18.81 -27.22
C ASP A 639 2.86 -19.43 -28.58
N PHE A 640 4.05 -19.14 -29.12
CA PHE A 640 4.51 -19.66 -30.40
C PHE A 640 4.48 -21.21 -30.37
N PRO A 641 3.68 -21.85 -31.21
CA PRO A 641 3.42 -23.30 -31.15
C PRO A 641 4.63 -24.09 -31.65
N SER A 642 4.82 -25.29 -31.12
CA SER A 642 5.81 -26.25 -31.59
C SER A 642 5.28 -27.66 -31.48
N GLN A 643 5.71 -28.51 -32.44
CA GLN A 643 5.47 -29.96 -32.42
C GLN A 643 6.48 -30.71 -31.53
N TYR A 644 7.58 -30.05 -31.16
CA TYR A 644 8.73 -30.69 -30.49
C TYR A 644 8.85 -30.35 -29.03
N VAL A 645 8.44 -29.12 -28.63
CA VAL A 645 8.56 -28.60 -27.28
C VAL A 645 7.32 -27.81 -26.88
N ALA A 646 7.18 -27.47 -25.62
CA ALA A 646 6.09 -26.62 -25.15
C ALA A 646 6.09 -25.26 -25.86
N ALA A 647 4.88 -24.73 -26.13
CA ALA A 647 4.70 -23.40 -26.69
C ALA A 647 5.37 -22.35 -25.79
N ARG A 648 5.93 -21.29 -26.40
CA ARG A 648 6.66 -20.26 -25.69
C ARG A 648 6.55 -18.91 -26.35
N HIS A 649 6.82 -17.86 -25.61
CA HIS A 649 6.91 -16.52 -26.16
C HIS A 649 8.21 -16.37 -26.94
N VAL A 650 8.13 -15.66 -28.05
CA VAL A 650 9.29 -15.27 -28.88
C VAL A 650 9.21 -13.76 -29.11
N GLU A 651 10.24 -13.05 -28.74
CA GLU A 651 10.29 -11.60 -28.87
C GLU A 651 11.35 -11.21 -29.89
N VAL A 652 10.98 -10.38 -30.86
CA VAL A 652 11.84 -10.00 -31.96
C VAL A 652 12.09 -8.51 -31.89
N TRP A 653 13.36 -8.13 -31.71
CA TRP A 653 13.81 -6.75 -31.81
C TRP A 653 14.35 -6.45 -33.20
N LEU A 654 13.92 -5.33 -33.79
CA LEU A 654 14.30 -4.87 -35.10
C LEU A 654 15.28 -3.69 -35.00
N PRO A 655 16.36 -3.69 -35.81
CA PRO A 655 17.38 -2.65 -35.72
C PRO A 655 16.88 -1.27 -36.18
N PRO A 656 17.47 -0.17 -35.67
CA PRO A 656 17.16 1.17 -36.15
C PRO A 656 17.21 1.26 -37.68
N GLY A 657 16.21 1.91 -38.28
CA GLY A 657 16.10 2.03 -39.75
C GLY A 657 15.46 0.83 -40.44
N TYR A 658 15.07 -0.25 -39.72
CA TYR A 658 14.43 -1.41 -40.33
C TYR A 658 13.21 -1.03 -41.17
N SER A 659 12.27 -0.25 -40.65
CA SER A 659 11.04 0.16 -41.34
C SER A 659 11.32 1.13 -42.52
N ALA A 660 12.36 1.94 -42.44
CA ALA A 660 12.70 2.91 -43.49
C ALA A 660 13.43 2.29 -44.71
N ASN A 661 14.26 1.25 -44.50
CA ASN A 661 15.00 0.57 -45.57
C ASN A 661 14.39 -0.79 -45.90
N THR A 662 13.43 -0.80 -46.79
CA THR A 662 12.68 -2.02 -47.16
C THR A 662 13.46 -3.03 -47.99
N ALA A 663 14.57 -2.63 -48.58
CA ALA A 663 15.44 -3.50 -49.40
C ALA A 663 16.50 -4.24 -48.57
N ALA A 664 16.86 -3.71 -47.38
CA ALA A 664 17.90 -4.29 -46.56
C ALA A 664 17.50 -5.63 -45.93
N ARG A 665 18.47 -6.56 -45.89
CA ARG A 665 18.38 -7.83 -45.18
C ARG A 665 19.42 -7.88 -44.05
N TYR A 666 19.07 -8.50 -42.96
CA TYR A 666 19.79 -8.41 -41.71
C TYR A 666 20.25 -9.77 -41.18
N PRO A 667 21.45 -9.89 -40.61
CA PRO A 667 21.85 -11.02 -39.80
C PRO A 667 20.85 -11.22 -38.63
N VAL A 668 20.81 -12.45 -38.13
CA VAL A 668 19.92 -12.81 -36.98
C VAL A 668 20.75 -13.36 -35.83
N LEU A 669 20.51 -12.83 -34.62
CA LEU A 669 21.02 -13.33 -33.36
C LEU A 669 19.87 -13.93 -32.54
N TYR A 670 19.89 -15.25 -32.35
CA TYR A 670 18.97 -15.97 -31.50
C TYR A 670 19.49 -15.99 -30.07
N MET A 671 18.73 -15.48 -29.13
CA MET A 671 19.11 -15.41 -27.72
C MET A 671 18.22 -16.28 -26.86
N HIS A 672 18.85 -17.16 -26.08
CA HIS A 672 18.17 -17.99 -25.09
C HIS A 672 17.79 -17.15 -23.87
N ASP A 673 16.82 -17.63 -23.08
CA ASP A 673 16.27 -16.89 -21.93
C ASP A 673 15.72 -15.52 -22.31
N GLY A 674 14.90 -15.50 -23.38
CA GLY A 674 14.42 -14.31 -24.08
C GLY A 674 13.73 -13.27 -23.20
N GLN A 675 13.10 -13.70 -22.08
CA GLN A 675 12.50 -12.82 -21.10
C GLN A 675 13.50 -11.90 -20.39
N ASN A 676 14.80 -12.25 -20.39
CA ASN A 676 15.87 -11.47 -19.74
C ASN A 676 16.60 -10.52 -20.70
N VAL A 677 16.23 -10.50 -21.99
CA VAL A 677 17.06 -9.90 -23.05
C VAL A 677 16.84 -8.40 -23.18
N PHE A 678 15.59 -7.92 -23.13
CA PHE A 678 15.22 -6.56 -23.54
C PHE A 678 14.51 -5.73 -22.45
N ASP A 679 13.92 -6.34 -21.46
CA ASP A 679 13.02 -5.63 -20.53
C ASP A 679 13.26 -6.11 -19.10
N PRO A 680 13.68 -5.22 -18.18
CA PRO A 680 13.86 -5.58 -16.79
C PRO A 680 12.56 -6.06 -16.13
N ALA A 681 11.39 -5.63 -16.63
CA ALA A 681 10.10 -6.06 -16.09
C ALA A 681 9.77 -7.53 -16.38
N THR A 682 10.37 -8.13 -17.42
CA THR A 682 10.20 -9.55 -17.75
C THR A 682 11.37 -10.41 -17.27
N SER A 683 12.49 -9.79 -16.92
CA SER A 683 13.69 -10.49 -16.46
C SER A 683 13.50 -11.12 -15.08
N TYR A 684 14.02 -12.32 -14.91
CA TYR A 684 13.97 -13.10 -13.67
C TYR A 684 14.56 -12.37 -12.45
N THR A 685 15.61 -11.56 -12.67
CA THR A 685 16.28 -10.81 -11.59
C THR A 685 15.87 -9.34 -11.53
N GLY A 686 14.93 -8.88 -12.38
CA GLY A 686 14.61 -7.46 -12.54
C GLY A 686 15.70 -6.65 -13.22
N VAL A 687 16.73 -7.31 -13.79
CA VAL A 687 17.80 -6.72 -14.61
C VAL A 687 17.83 -7.47 -15.93
N ASP A 688 17.63 -6.76 -17.04
CA ASP A 688 17.77 -7.31 -18.39
C ASP A 688 19.22 -7.24 -18.89
N TRP A 689 19.48 -7.84 -20.05
CA TRP A 689 20.82 -7.83 -20.64
C TRP A 689 21.13 -6.57 -21.44
N ALA A 690 20.19 -5.63 -21.56
CA ALA A 690 20.32 -4.40 -22.36
C ALA A 690 20.79 -4.64 -23.79
N ILE A 691 20.27 -5.66 -24.42
CA ILE A 691 20.68 -6.04 -25.80
C ILE A 691 20.22 -4.98 -26.80
N ASP A 692 19.01 -4.50 -26.69
CA ASP A 692 18.44 -3.49 -27.61
C ASP A 692 19.15 -2.15 -27.48
N GLU A 693 19.49 -1.70 -26.26
CA GLU A 693 20.29 -0.49 -26.06
C GLU A 693 21.71 -0.67 -26.56
N THR A 694 22.33 -1.83 -26.27
CA THR A 694 23.69 -2.14 -26.69
C THR A 694 23.76 -2.22 -28.22
N MET A 695 22.83 -2.92 -28.86
CA MET A 695 22.76 -3.01 -30.31
C MET A 695 22.54 -1.63 -30.95
N THR A 696 21.60 -0.83 -30.42
CA THR A 696 21.33 0.53 -30.91
C THR A 696 22.60 1.39 -30.85
N SER A 697 23.32 1.36 -29.74
CA SER A 697 24.55 2.13 -29.53
C SER A 697 25.68 1.66 -30.47
N LEU A 698 25.89 0.35 -30.58
CA LEU A 698 26.94 -0.21 -31.41
C LEU A 698 26.67 -0.02 -32.91
N ILE A 699 25.41 -0.07 -33.35
CA ILE A 699 25.00 0.23 -34.72
C ILE A 699 25.24 1.69 -35.04
N ALA A 700 24.80 2.61 -34.17
CA ALA A 700 24.99 4.03 -34.33
C ALA A 700 26.48 4.42 -34.38
N ALA A 701 27.34 3.71 -33.66
CA ALA A 701 28.79 3.88 -33.67
C ALA A 701 29.50 3.19 -34.85
N GLY A 702 28.77 2.51 -35.73
CA GLY A 702 29.33 1.75 -36.86
C GLY A 702 30.21 0.55 -36.45
N ARG A 703 30.05 0.06 -35.20
CA ARG A 703 30.88 -1.03 -34.65
C ARG A 703 30.38 -2.41 -34.97
N VAL A 704 29.07 -2.54 -35.25
CA VAL A 704 28.42 -3.80 -35.64
C VAL A 704 27.51 -3.58 -36.82
N ARG A 705 27.27 -4.64 -37.58
CA ARG A 705 26.25 -4.67 -38.63
C ARG A 705 24.86 -4.61 -37.95
N PRO A 706 23.92 -3.81 -38.49
CA PRO A 706 22.54 -3.90 -38.04
C PRO A 706 22.03 -5.35 -38.14
N ALA A 707 21.48 -5.90 -37.07
CA ALA A 707 20.99 -7.29 -36.98
C ALA A 707 19.63 -7.36 -36.26
N ILE A 708 18.83 -8.36 -36.59
CA ILE A 708 17.63 -8.71 -35.88
C ILE A 708 18.03 -9.55 -34.67
N VAL A 709 17.43 -9.29 -33.48
CA VAL A 709 17.62 -10.12 -32.30
C VAL A 709 16.34 -10.83 -31.97
N VAL A 710 16.39 -12.15 -31.77
CA VAL A 710 15.27 -13.02 -31.48
C VAL A 710 15.44 -13.60 -30.09
N GLY A 711 14.74 -13.07 -29.11
CA GLY A 711 14.68 -13.57 -27.74
C GLY A 711 13.72 -14.74 -27.61
N VAL A 712 14.24 -15.93 -27.38
CA VAL A 712 13.46 -17.15 -27.19
C VAL A 712 13.25 -17.37 -25.70
N TRP A 713 12.03 -17.17 -25.22
CA TRP A 713 11.71 -17.33 -23.80
C TRP A 713 11.88 -18.78 -23.37
N ASN A 714 12.41 -18.99 -22.18
CA ASN A 714 12.48 -20.32 -21.60
C ASN A 714 11.11 -20.75 -21.01
N THR A 715 11.03 -22.01 -20.66
CA THR A 715 9.87 -22.63 -19.99
C THR A 715 10.33 -23.19 -18.64
N PRO A 716 9.42 -23.68 -17.78
CA PRO A 716 9.80 -24.43 -16.57
C PRO A 716 10.71 -25.62 -16.85
N LYS A 717 10.78 -26.09 -18.12
CA LYS A 717 11.69 -27.16 -18.56
C LYS A 717 13.04 -26.65 -19.08
N ARG A 718 13.46 -25.45 -18.65
CA ARG A 718 14.70 -24.82 -19.13
C ARG A 718 15.94 -25.73 -19.00
N PHE A 719 16.06 -26.46 -17.92
CA PHE A 719 17.21 -27.33 -17.71
C PHE A 719 17.19 -28.52 -18.66
N GLU A 720 16.05 -29.16 -18.87
CA GLU A 720 15.87 -30.29 -19.79
C GLU A 720 16.05 -29.86 -21.23
N GLU A 721 15.66 -28.65 -21.60
CA GLU A 721 15.78 -28.08 -22.93
C GLU A 721 17.20 -27.58 -23.26
N TYR A 722 17.97 -27.17 -22.23
CA TYR A 722 19.30 -26.56 -22.42
C TYR A 722 20.46 -27.52 -22.08
N MET A 723 20.19 -28.69 -21.55
CA MET A 723 21.19 -29.71 -21.22
C MET A 723 21.58 -30.48 -22.46
N PRO A 724 22.83 -30.46 -22.94
CA PRO A 724 23.22 -31.09 -24.21
C PRO A 724 23.02 -32.60 -24.22
N GLN A 725 21.96 -33.09 -24.85
CA GLN A 725 21.47 -34.46 -24.75
C GLN A 725 22.50 -35.51 -25.16
N LYS A 726 23.26 -35.29 -26.24
CA LYS A 726 24.29 -36.23 -26.73
C LYS A 726 25.62 -36.12 -25.98
N ALA A 727 25.80 -35.05 -25.21
CA ALA A 727 27.01 -34.82 -24.44
C ALA A 727 26.90 -35.36 -23.00
N VAL A 728 25.70 -35.47 -22.45
CA VAL A 728 25.51 -35.97 -21.09
C VAL A 728 25.56 -37.51 -21.06
N PRO A 729 26.17 -38.11 -20.02
CA PRO A 729 26.19 -39.57 -19.86
C PRO A 729 24.77 -40.14 -19.75
N ALA A 730 24.57 -41.35 -20.32
CA ALA A 730 23.35 -42.09 -20.08
C ALA A 730 23.27 -42.52 -18.61
N GLY A 731 22.16 -42.23 -17.91
CA GLY A 731 21.95 -42.63 -16.53
C GLY A 731 20.84 -41.82 -15.88
N ASP A 732 20.43 -42.22 -14.68
CA ASP A 732 19.29 -41.59 -13.99
C ASP A 732 19.63 -40.29 -13.29
N SER A 733 20.92 -40.02 -13.04
CA SER A 733 21.36 -38.77 -12.40
C SER A 733 22.81 -38.45 -12.69
N MET A 734 23.16 -37.19 -12.74
CA MET A 734 24.53 -36.69 -12.86
C MET A 734 24.79 -35.50 -11.93
N MET A 735 26.05 -35.15 -11.75
CA MET A 735 26.46 -33.97 -11.01
C MET A 735 26.22 -32.70 -11.87
N ALA A 736 25.35 -31.86 -11.45
CA ALA A 736 25.12 -30.56 -12.10
C ALA A 736 26.18 -29.52 -11.69
N VAL A 737 26.52 -29.52 -10.41
CA VAL A 737 27.61 -28.79 -9.76
C VAL A 737 28.11 -29.63 -8.61
N PRO A 738 29.31 -29.39 -8.09
CA PRO A 738 29.82 -30.14 -6.92
C PRO A 738 28.80 -30.18 -5.77
N GLY A 739 28.43 -31.39 -5.35
CA GLY A 739 27.46 -31.61 -4.27
C GLY A 739 25.99 -31.63 -4.67
N ARG A 740 25.59 -31.30 -5.92
CA ARG A 740 24.20 -31.30 -6.38
C ARG A 740 23.97 -32.21 -7.58
N LYS A 741 23.25 -33.30 -7.36
CA LYS A 741 22.81 -34.21 -8.44
C LYS A 741 21.56 -33.64 -9.15
N MET A 742 21.47 -33.88 -10.46
CA MET A 742 20.30 -33.63 -11.29
C MET A 742 19.92 -34.88 -12.05
N SER A 743 18.62 -35.04 -12.31
CA SER A 743 18.14 -36.12 -13.18
C SER A 743 18.44 -35.81 -14.65
N THR A 744 18.84 -36.82 -15.39
CA THR A 744 18.97 -36.79 -16.85
C THR A 744 17.69 -37.30 -17.54
N ALA A 745 16.71 -37.75 -16.74
CA ALA A 745 15.41 -38.12 -17.26
C ALA A 745 14.65 -36.89 -17.80
N GLY A 746 14.16 -36.99 -19.01
CA GLY A 746 13.40 -35.90 -19.63
C GLY A 746 14.23 -34.84 -20.34
N VAL A 747 15.55 -35.03 -20.52
CA VAL A 747 16.38 -34.15 -21.38
C VAL A 747 15.85 -34.16 -22.83
N ILE A 748 15.57 -32.96 -23.34
CA ILE A 748 14.93 -32.76 -24.65
C ILE A 748 15.59 -31.67 -25.47
N SER A 749 16.89 -31.41 -25.25
CA SER A 749 17.61 -30.37 -25.97
C SER A 749 17.68 -30.59 -27.49
N ASP A 750 17.74 -31.84 -27.96
CA ASP A 750 17.67 -32.13 -29.39
C ASP A 750 16.30 -31.73 -30.00
N ALA A 751 15.21 -31.94 -29.25
CA ALA A 751 13.88 -31.49 -29.64
C ALA A 751 13.80 -29.95 -29.62
N TYR A 752 14.43 -29.28 -28.61
CA TYR A 752 14.50 -27.82 -28.55
C TYR A 752 15.29 -27.23 -29.72
N LEU A 753 16.46 -27.80 -30.06
CA LEU A 753 17.23 -27.33 -31.22
C LEU A 753 16.45 -27.61 -32.53
N LYS A 754 15.75 -28.72 -32.61
CA LYS A 754 14.91 -29.01 -33.76
C LYS A 754 13.78 -27.97 -33.90
N PHE A 755 13.13 -27.58 -32.82
CA PHE A 755 12.18 -26.47 -32.82
C PHE A 755 12.82 -25.18 -33.37
N LEU A 756 14.01 -24.81 -32.87
CA LEU A 756 14.68 -23.59 -33.33
C LEU A 756 14.95 -23.63 -34.85
N VAL A 757 15.44 -24.75 -35.34
CA VAL A 757 15.94 -24.87 -36.70
C VAL A 757 14.83 -25.14 -37.75
N THR A 758 13.82 -25.94 -37.37
CA THR A 758 12.81 -26.40 -38.34
C THR A 758 11.49 -25.66 -38.25
N GLU A 759 11.22 -24.97 -37.14
CA GLU A 759 9.97 -24.22 -36.93
C GLU A 759 10.21 -22.72 -36.77
N LEU A 760 10.98 -22.31 -35.76
CA LEU A 760 11.18 -20.89 -35.41
C LEU A 760 12.00 -20.16 -36.49
N LYS A 761 13.17 -20.67 -36.89
CA LYS A 761 14.00 -19.99 -37.89
C LYS A 761 13.28 -19.81 -39.23
N PRO A 762 12.61 -20.83 -39.83
CA PRO A 762 11.83 -20.63 -41.04
C PRO A 762 10.71 -19.59 -40.90
N PHE A 763 10.05 -19.53 -39.74
CA PHE A 763 9.06 -18.51 -39.47
C PHE A 763 9.69 -17.11 -39.44
N ILE A 764 10.82 -16.93 -38.74
CA ILE A 764 11.55 -15.65 -38.67
C ILE A 764 12.01 -15.23 -40.07
N ASP A 765 12.58 -16.14 -40.84
CA ASP A 765 13.06 -15.87 -42.18
C ASP A 765 11.96 -15.48 -43.18
N LYS A 766 10.77 -16.05 -42.98
CA LYS A 766 9.58 -15.72 -43.77
C LYS A 766 8.94 -14.40 -43.35
N THR A 767 8.97 -14.08 -42.05
CA THR A 767 8.26 -12.94 -41.47
C THR A 767 9.08 -11.66 -41.54
N TYR A 768 10.40 -11.79 -41.44
CA TYR A 768 11.34 -10.66 -41.36
C TYR A 768 12.37 -10.71 -42.48
N ARG A 769 13.00 -9.56 -42.78
CA ARG A 769 14.01 -9.44 -43.82
C ARG A 769 15.36 -9.93 -43.31
N THR A 770 15.53 -11.22 -43.22
CA THR A 770 16.73 -11.88 -42.74
C THR A 770 17.72 -12.21 -43.86
N LYS A 771 19.00 -12.36 -43.50
CA LYS A 771 19.99 -13.11 -44.24
C LYS A 771 19.98 -14.54 -43.67
N THR A 772 19.65 -15.52 -44.53
CA THR A 772 19.28 -16.86 -44.06
C THR A 772 20.43 -17.84 -43.88
N GLY A 773 21.64 -17.48 -44.38
CA GLY A 773 22.81 -18.36 -44.34
C GLY A 773 23.52 -18.41 -42.99
N PRO A 774 24.37 -19.44 -42.74
CA PRO A 774 25.06 -19.63 -41.48
C PRO A 774 25.97 -18.45 -41.10
N ALA A 775 26.64 -17.81 -42.07
CA ALA A 775 27.52 -16.67 -41.84
C ALA A 775 26.82 -15.44 -41.25
N ASP A 776 25.49 -15.43 -41.27
CA ASP A 776 24.63 -14.34 -40.76
C ASP A 776 23.60 -14.83 -39.72
N THR A 777 23.75 -16.05 -39.20
CA THR A 777 22.88 -16.62 -38.17
C THR A 777 23.70 -17.03 -36.96
N PHE A 778 23.41 -16.44 -35.80
CA PHE A 778 24.15 -16.64 -34.57
C PHE A 778 23.23 -17.02 -33.43
N THR A 779 23.80 -17.68 -32.39
CA THR A 779 23.07 -18.01 -31.15
C THR A 779 23.86 -17.50 -29.96
N MET A 780 23.18 -17.10 -28.87
CA MET A 780 23.82 -16.60 -27.65
C MET A 780 22.98 -16.88 -26.43
N GLY A 781 23.66 -17.09 -25.27
CA GLY A 781 23.04 -17.25 -23.98
C GLY A 781 24.05 -17.31 -22.85
N SER A 782 23.56 -17.32 -21.60
CA SER A 782 24.41 -17.45 -20.41
C SER A 782 24.17 -18.75 -19.67
N SER A 783 25.19 -19.18 -18.90
CA SER A 783 25.07 -20.37 -18.03
C SER A 783 24.67 -21.61 -18.86
N MET A 784 23.52 -22.22 -18.56
CA MET A 784 22.94 -23.29 -19.38
C MET A 784 22.59 -22.80 -20.79
N GLY A 785 22.22 -21.52 -20.95
CA GLY A 785 22.02 -20.89 -22.28
C GLY A 785 23.33 -20.79 -23.08
N GLY A 786 24.46 -20.64 -22.43
CA GLY A 786 25.79 -20.76 -23.06
C GLY A 786 26.09 -22.18 -23.55
N LEU A 787 25.74 -23.20 -22.76
CA LEU A 787 25.89 -24.62 -23.13
C LEU A 787 25.04 -24.95 -24.36
N ILE A 788 23.75 -24.63 -24.36
CA ILE A 788 22.90 -24.91 -25.51
C ILE A 788 23.30 -24.13 -26.76
N SER A 789 23.89 -22.92 -26.60
CA SER A 789 24.44 -22.16 -27.73
C SER A 789 25.63 -22.89 -28.39
N CYS A 790 26.59 -23.41 -27.57
CA CYS A 790 27.67 -24.24 -28.05
C CYS A 790 27.15 -25.51 -28.72
N TYR A 791 26.17 -26.17 -28.10
CA TYR A 791 25.57 -27.39 -28.61
C TYR A 791 24.82 -27.14 -29.94
N ALA A 792 24.15 -26.01 -30.08
CA ALA A 792 23.49 -25.62 -31.32
C ALA A 792 24.45 -25.48 -32.51
N VAL A 793 25.63 -24.87 -32.30
CA VAL A 793 26.63 -24.76 -33.34
C VAL A 793 27.26 -26.12 -33.69
N ALA A 794 27.48 -26.98 -32.68
CA ALA A 794 28.01 -28.33 -32.89
C ALA A 794 27.03 -29.24 -33.66
N GLU A 795 25.72 -29.16 -33.37
CA GLU A 795 24.70 -30.01 -33.98
C GLU A 795 24.17 -29.49 -35.33
N TYR A 796 24.16 -28.18 -35.53
CA TYR A 796 23.66 -27.52 -36.72
C TYR A 796 24.63 -26.49 -37.31
N PRO A 797 25.86 -26.91 -37.67
CA PRO A 797 26.87 -26.00 -38.20
C PRO A 797 26.44 -25.36 -39.55
N GLN A 798 25.55 -26.04 -40.28
CA GLN A 798 24.97 -25.51 -41.51
C GLN A 798 23.93 -24.43 -41.30
N VAL A 799 23.52 -24.18 -40.05
CA VAL A 799 22.52 -23.17 -39.65
C VAL A 799 23.17 -22.01 -38.92
N PHE A 800 24.00 -22.30 -37.91
CA PHE A 800 24.59 -21.33 -37.02
C PHE A 800 26.08 -21.15 -37.31
N GLY A 801 26.49 -19.98 -37.76
CA GLY A 801 27.90 -19.66 -38.05
C GLY A 801 28.67 -19.15 -36.81
N GLY A 802 28.06 -19.12 -35.64
CA GLY A 802 28.77 -18.83 -34.41
C GLY A 802 27.89 -18.79 -33.16
N ALA A 803 28.57 -18.83 -32.01
CA ALA A 803 27.93 -18.81 -30.69
C ALA A 803 28.59 -17.79 -29.76
N GLY A 804 27.77 -17.11 -28.95
CA GLY A 804 28.15 -16.32 -27.78
C GLY A 804 27.81 -17.05 -26.49
N CYS A 805 28.80 -17.65 -25.85
CA CYS A 805 28.62 -18.53 -24.70
C CYS A 805 29.12 -17.81 -23.44
N VAL A 806 28.22 -17.07 -22.79
CA VAL A 806 28.52 -16.22 -21.64
C VAL A 806 28.44 -17.04 -20.36
N SER A 807 29.46 -16.96 -19.50
CA SER A 807 29.51 -17.73 -18.21
C SER A 807 29.03 -19.17 -18.38
N THR A 808 29.54 -19.86 -19.37
CA THR A 808 29.06 -21.20 -19.80
C THR A 808 29.13 -22.21 -18.66
N HIS A 809 28.02 -22.91 -18.40
CA HIS A 809 27.96 -23.89 -17.31
C HIS A 809 28.70 -25.20 -17.62
N TRP A 810 30.02 -25.11 -17.83
CA TRP A 810 30.91 -26.22 -18.11
C TRP A 810 30.94 -27.32 -17.04
N PRO A 811 30.77 -27.04 -15.70
CA PRO A 811 30.84 -28.08 -14.67
C PRO A 811 29.81 -29.21 -14.82
N LEU A 812 28.79 -29.02 -15.67
CA LEU A 812 27.77 -30.02 -15.95
C LEU A 812 28.42 -31.34 -16.37
N ALA A 813 28.14 -32.41 -15.64
CA ALA A 813 28.70 -33.76 -15.81
C ALA A 813 30.23 -33.74 -16.02
N ASP A 814 30.92 -32.96 -15.17
CA ASP A 814 32.39 -32.79 -15.16
C ASP A 814 32.98 -32.33 -16.51
N GLY A 815 32.25 -31.50 -17.20
CA GLY A 815 32.70 -30.97 -18.51
C GLY A 815 32.45 -31.90 -19.70
N SER A 816 31.50 -32.80 -19.63
CA SER A 816 31.14 -33.73 -20.72
C SER A 816 30.87 -33.04 -22.06
N MET A 817 30.33 -31.82 -22.04
CA MET A 817 30.15 -31.02 -23.23
C MET A 817 31.50 -30.67 -23.90
N ILE A 818 32.59 -30.48 -23.12
CA ILE A 818 33.92 -30.18 -23.68
C ILE A 818 34.42 -31.40 -24.46
N ASP A 819 34.24 -32.60 -23.91
CA ASP A 819 34.63 -33.83 -24.61
C ASP A 819 33.75 -34.13 -25.83
N TYR A 820 32.49 -33.69 -25.79
CA TYR A 820 31.62 -33.72 -26.96
C TYR A 820 32.15 -32.78 -28.06
N LEU A 821 32.49 -31.53 -27.74
CA LEU A 821 33.02 -30.54 -28.68
C LEU A 821 34.31 -31.00 -29.37
N ARG A 822 35.21 -31.71 -28.66
CA ARG A 822 36.41 -32.26 -29.29
C ARG A 822 36.13 -33.15 -30.52
N ARG A 823 34.96 -33.75 -30.58
CA ARG A 823 34.58 -34.67 -31.65
C ARG A 823 33.66 -34.03 -32.70
N THR A 824 33.04 -32.90 -32.37
CA THR A 824 31.94 -32.33 -33.16
C THR A 824 32.13 -30.87 -33.49
N MET A 825 33.36 -30.32 -33.25
CA MET A 825 33.65 -28.93 -33.60
C MET A 825 33.47 -28.68 -35.09
N PRO A 826 32.72 -27.61 -35.47
CA PRO A 826 32.56 -27.24 -36.86
C PRO A 826 33.84 -26.65 -37.43
N ASP A 827 33.87 -26.48 -38.78
CA ASP A 827 35.01 -25.90 -39.52
C ASP A 827 35.36 -24.49 -39.00
N PRO A 828 36.59 -24.28 -38.46
CA PRO A 828 37.02 -23.00 -37.93
C PRO A 828 37.11 -21.91 -39.03
N GLY A 829 37.20 -22.26 -40.31
CA GLY A 829 37.22 -21.31 -41.43
C GLY A 829 35.88 -20.57 -41.63
N THR A 830 34.80 -21.14 -41.15
CA THR A 830 33.43 -20.63 -41.35
C THR A 830 32.70 -20.27 -40.07
N HIS A 831 33.20 -20.67 -38.90
CA HIS A 831 32.52 -20.47 -37.60
C HIS A 831 33.34 -19.62 -36.64
N ARG A 832 32.64 -18.95 -35.70
CA ARG A 832 33.27 -18.16 -34.64
C ARG A 832 32.63 -18.41 -33.28
N LEU A 833 33.47 -18.48 -32.24
CA LEU A 833 33.06 -18.82 -30.90
C LEU A 833 33.55 -17.80 -29.87
N TYR A 834 32.63 -17.32 -29.04
CA TYR A 834 32.94 -16.45 -27.92
C TYR A 834 32.66 -17.17 -26.61
N PHE A 835 33.60 -17.04 -25.68
CA PHE A 835 33.44 -17.53 -24.30
C PHE A 835 33.89 -16.49 -23.30
N ASP A 836 33.22 -16.44 -22.16
CA ASP A 836 33.73 -15.75 -20.98
C ASP A 836 33.23 -16.38 -19.68
N HIS A 837 33.84 -15.98 -18.59
CA HIS A 837 33.36 -16.20 -17.24
C HIS A 837 33.88 -15.14 -16.28
N GLY A 838 33.17 -14.94 -15.15
CA GLY A 838 33.64 -14.16 -14.03
C GLY A 838 34.57 -14.94 -13.10
N THR A 839 34.97 -14.33 -11.97
CA THR A 839 35.76 -14.98 -10.93
C THR A 839 35.04 -15.03 -9.56
N ALA A 840 33.81 -14.54 -9.50
CA ALA A 840 33.00 -14.51 -8.28
C ALA A 840 31.76 -15.41 -8.38
N THR A 841 31.16 -15.72 -7.27
CA THR A 841 29.96 -16.55 -7.12
C THR A 841 30.10 -17.92 -7.81
N LEU A 842 29.12 -18.36 -8.62
CA LEU A 842 29.18 -19.62 -9.35
C LEU A 842 30.31 -19.67 -10.38
N ASP A 843 30.67 -18.53 -10.99
CA ASP A 843 31.73 -18.40 -11.99
C ASP A 843 33.12 -18.69 -11.41
N ALA A 844 33.32 -18.58 -10.11
CA ALA A 844 34.59 -18.89 -9.44
C ALA A 844 35.12 -20.30 -9.73
N MET A 845 34.24 -21.25 -10.00
CA MET A 845 34.61 -22.63 -10.32
C MET A 845 34.80 -22.90 -11.82
N TYR A 846 34.53 -21.93 -12.70
CA TYR A 846 34.50 -22.17 -14.16
C TYR A 846 35.89 -22.14 -14.81
N GLY A 847 36.86 -21.46 -14.19
CA GLY A 847 38.17 -21.28 -14.77
C GLY A 847 38.87 -22.57 -15.27
N PRO A 848 39.02 -23.64 -14.46
CA PRO A 848 39.62 -24.91 -14.90
C PRO A 848 38.88 -25.57 -16.09
N TYR A 849 37.53 -25.48 -16.11
CA TYR A 849 36.74 -26.03 -17.20
C TYR A 849 36.86 -25.18 -18.48
N GLN A 850 36.89 -23.85 -18.38
CA GLN A 850 37.08 -22.98 -19.49
C GLN A 850 38.47 -23.22 -20.15
N GLN A 851 39.50 -23.40 -19.34
CA GLN A 851 40.85 -23.73 -19.87
C GLN A 851 40.85 -25.06 -20.66
N ARG A 852 40.12 -26.08 -20.15
CA ARG A 852 39.92 -27.35 -20.89
C ARG A 852 39.16 -27.13 -22.20
N ALA A 853 38.10 -26.30 -22.21
CA ALA A 853 37.33 -25.96 -23.38
C ALA A 853 38.20 -25.19 -24.41
N ASP A 854 38.91 -24.16 -23.94
CA ASP A 854 39.81 -23.37 -24.79
C ASP A 854 40.89 -24.24 -25.46
N SER A 855 41.51 -25.15 -24.71
CA SER A 855 42.47 -26.09 -25.25
C SER A 855 41.86 -27.00 -26.33
N ALA A 856 40.69 -27.55 -26.10
CA ALA A 856 39.96 -28.38 -27.04
C ALA A 856 39.63 -27.64 -28.35
N ILE A 857 39.15 -26.41 -28.23
CA ILE A 857 38.73 -25.56 -29.35
C ILE A 857 39.95 -25.11 -30.19
N ARG A 858 41.04 -24.71 -29.51
CA ARG A 858 42.30 -24.38 -30.21
C ARG A 858 42.87 -25.60 -30.95
N SER A 859 42.81 -26.81 -30.34
CA SER A 859 43.23 -28.04 -31.01
C SER A 859 42.40 -28.38 -32.23
N ALA A 860 41.19 -27.89 -32.35
CA ALA A 860 40.33 -28.00 -33.53
C ALA A 860 40.61 -26.91 -34.62
N GLY A 861 41.66 -26.10 -34.43
CA GLY A 861 42.10 -25.11 -35.42
C GLY A 861 41.57 -23.70 -35.25
N TYR A 862 40.83 -23.42 -34.14
CA TYR A 862 40.37 -22.06 -33.85
C TYR A 862 41.53 -21.18 -33.33
N THR A 863 41.53 -19.93 -33.76
CA THR A 863 42.60 -18.97 -33.48
C THR A 863 42.10 -17.78 -32.69
N ASP A 864 42.75 -17.49 -31.57
CA ASP A 864 42.40 -16.36 -30.72
C ASP A 864 42.43 -15.02 -31.47
N GLY A 865 41.41 -14.18 -31.21
CA GLY A 865 41.27 -12.88 -31.89
C GLY A 865 40.75 -12.94 -33.34
N VAL A 866 40.66 -14.12 -33.93
CA VAL A 866 40.18 -14.33 -35.30
C VAL A 866 38.78 -14.93 -35.30
N ASN A 867 38.69 -16.19 -34.90
CA ASN A 867 37.44 -16.95 -34.84
C ASN A 867 37.14 -17.56 -33.46
N LEU A 868 38.03 -17.31 -32.49
CA LEU A 868 37.85 -17.60 -31.05
C LEU A 868 38.13 -16.31 -30.26
N LEU A 869 37.26 -16.02 -29.30
CA LEU A 869 37.53 -15.01 -28.28
C LEU A 869 37.11 -15.54 -26.92
N THR A 870 38.09 -15.73 -26.04
CA THR A 870 37.86 -16.16 -24.67
C THR A 870 38.30 -15.08 -23.68
N ARG A 871 37.55 -14.87 -22.56
CA ARG A 871 37.85 -13.83 -21.59
C ARG A 871 37.55 -14.27 -20.16
N VAL A 872 38.39 -13.85 -19.23
CA VAL A 872 38.15 -13.91 -17.79
C VAL A 872 37.88 -12.49 -17.32
N ILE A 873 36.81 -12.31 -16.54
CA ILE A 873 36.39 -11.01 -16.04
C ILE A 873 36.52 -11.03 -14.50
N ASP A 874 37.57 -10.43 -14.00
CA ASP A 874 37.87 -10.44 -12.58
C ASP A 874 36.79 -9.74 -11.76
N GLY A 875 36.38 -10.35 -10.63
CA GLY A 875 35.31 -9.87 -9.75
C GLY A 875 33.89 -9.99 -10.29
N ALA A 876 33.70 -10.42 -11.55
CA ALA A 876 32.35 -10.53 -12.11
C ALA A 876 31.62 -11.75 -11.55
N GLU A 877 30.36 -11.57 -11.21
CA GLU A 877 29.44 -12.56 -10.67
C GLU A 877 28.65 -13.32 -11.75
N HIS A 878 28.03 -14.42 -11.36
CA HIS A 878 27.13 -15.22 -12.22
C HIS A 878 25.70 -14.66 -12.18
N ASN A 879 25.45 -13.50 -12.77
CA ASN A 879 24.13 -12.88 -12.83
C ASN A 879 23.97 -11.93 -14.03
N GLU A 880 22.72 -11.51 -14.29
CA GLU A 880 22.33 -10.66 -15.41
C GLU A 880 23.03 -9.31 -15.39
N ARG A 881 23.29 -8.71 -14.20
CA ARG A 881 24.02 -7.44 -14.09
C ARG A 881 25.43 -7.56 -14.66
N ALA A 882 26.16 -8.57 -14.21
CA ALA A 882 27.52 -8.82 -14.66
C ALA A 882 27.57 -9.17 -16.16
N TRP A 883 26.57 -9.88 -16.69
CA TRP A 883 26.48 -10.18 -18.14
C TRP A 883 26.15 -8.93 -18.94
N ARG A 884 25.20 -8.10 -18.47
CA ARG A 884 24.84 -6.80 -19.09
C ARG A 884 26.07 -5.90 -19.26
N GLU A 885 26.91 -5.78 -18.24
CA GLU A 885 28.07 -4.89 -18.25
C GLU A 885 29.08 -5.23 -19.37
N ARG A 886 29.14 -6.50 -19.79
CA ARG A 886 30.11 -6.97 -20.80
C ARG A 886 29.51 -7.43 -22.14
N ILE A 887 28.20 -7.36 -22.28
CA ILE A 887 27.46 -7.93 -23.44
C ILE A 887 27.87 -7.31 -24.78
N ALA A 888 28.36 -6.09 -24.78
CA ALA A 888 28.89 -5.45 -25.98
C ALA A 888 30.07 -6.23 -26.61
N VAL A 889 30.81 -7.03 -25.83
CA VAL A 889 31.98 -7.77 -26.32
C VAL A 889 31.58 -8.93 -27.24
N PRO A 890 30.73 -9.90 -26.79
CA PRO A 890 30.29 -10.97 -27.70
C PRO A 890 29.52 -10.45 -28.90
N ILE A 891 28.70 -9.42 -28.74
CA ILE A 891 27.97 -8.79 -29.86
C ILE A 891 28.94 -8.25 -30.91
N ARG A 892 29.99 -7.52 -30.49
CA ARG A 892 31.00 -7.02 -31.40
C ARG A 892 31.82 -8.14 -32.07
N PHE A 893 32.06 -9.22 -31.36
CA PHE A 893 32.78 -10.38 -31.90
C PHE A 893 31.96 -11.10 -32.97
N LEU A 894 30.67 -11.28 -32.75
CA LEU A 894 29.78 -11.99 -33.69
C LEU A 894 29.33 -11.12 -34.88
N LEU A 895 29.03 -9.83 -34.64
CA LEU A 895 28.40 -8.93 -35.60
C LEU A 895 29.29 -7.77 -36.08
N GLY A 896 30.55 -7.72 -35.67
CA GLY A 896 31.48 -6.61 -36.00
C GLY A 896 31.59 -6.30 -37.49
N THR A 897 31.83 -5.02 -37.83
CA THR A 897 31.99 -4.51 -39.20
C THR A 897 33.42 -4.70 -39.75
N THR A 898 34.42 -4.77 -38.89
CA THR A 898 35.82 -5.09 -39.27
C THR A 898 36.09 -6.56 -39.05
N ARG A 899 36.53 -7.27 -40.09
CA ARG A 899 37.05 -8.66 -39.99
C ARG A 899 38.47 -8.64 -39.46
#